data_adb36eba1f1c1c6bd577a6c53730e19a
#
_entry.id   adb36eba1f1c1c6bd577a6c53730e19a
#
_cell.length_a   1.000
_cell.length_b   1.000
_cell.length_c   1.000
_cell.angle_alpha   90.00
_cell.angle_beta   90.00
_cell.angle_gamma   90.00
#
_symmetry.space_group_name_H-M   'P 1'
#
loop_
_entity.id
_entity.type
_entity.pdbx_description
1 polymer ?
#
loop_
_entity_poly.entity_id
_entity_poly.type
_entity_poly.pdbx_seq_one_letter_code
_entity_poly.pdbx_strand_id
1 'polypeptide(L)'
;MYAVNAGNAVFVSWRSLEENPAGCAFNLYRTTEGTTTKLNASPITGGTNYTDTTADQTKDNTYFVKMVTGGTETATDGSFTLKEGGSIHFVWVGDFNGDGAYDYLVDRCADDHQKLEAYTSNGTYLWTVDLGVNSENKNNISPGASTIDVGMWDGATVYDIDSDGYADVLLRIANGVTFGDGTVYSSSSGANGQAIAVLDGRTGKLKASVNLPTDYLQVGSMACMMEIGYLDGVNPALVCWLKNRNADKSFNSLMVAYGYAGGNSFKQLWKYDAKNGGGAEAHQIQIADVNYDGKDEVLHMGYCLNGDGTLRWRNNEIVHGDRWFVGAFAPEQEGKEMMCYGIQQENPSGLLEYYMNANTGKIIWKNSTTDGSTYDVGRGCVGDVDPDHEGFECWSFQGTWSMDGEKISEKYLYPSLRLWWDGDLMSESYNDSKIEKWDSATGNVSRVATTWKITPCSSSDRGAPMFYGDILGDWREEVICTGSDYASLVILSTTVPTQYRNECLAQDPCYRNCMTAKGYYQSHMLDYYLGTGMKTTKAGTAMNTAVNYTIQNRNSSLYLAVGGKIAANGTNVVQSAEAQSWRLEDAGDGYYRIYSEVGNGKTYLLDVDYGKTDNGTNIGIYSNTKSDAQLFKFVDNADGTYTITTKVTDDSSCLGVDGMSKNEGANVLEWECAGTDDHKWIVSPKVEPMDGTLIKALTIQDMEHYNAWRLVDSASAGSVIYGDRDFTFASLPKELEGAEGVLTACDAKKTNGDLATFTAGADITTYVLLDQRVTTVPDWLTDWTNTTLTAQASNDVTYVIYSKAFAKGERVLLGTNGMSGSCVNYTVLVTAAHANIRGDLNADGELTIADVLLLQRWLLAVLDTTLPDWKAGDLSGNNQLDTMDLCLLKRSLAER
;
A
#
# COMPACT_ATOMS: atom_id res chain seq x y z
N MET A 1 -1.00 -5.43 -7.72
CA MET A 1 -0.39 -4.12 -8.06
C MET A 1 -0.85 -3.69 -9.43
N TYR A 2 -1.06 -2.42 -9.67
CA TYR A 2 -1.40 -1.87 -10.97
C TYR A 2 -0.67 -0.56 -11.22
N ALA A 3 -0.58 -0.16 -12.49
CA ALA A 3 0.01 1.11 -12.91
C ALA A 3 -0.86 1.75 -13.98
N VAL A 4 -1.19 3.01 -13.83
CA VAL A 4 -2.08 3.75 -14.74
C VAL A 4 -1.48 5.08 -15.16
N ASN A 5 -1.80 5.52 -16.37
CA ASN A 5 -1.37 6.81 -16.86
C ASN A 5 -2.12 7.95 -16.14
N ALA A 6 -1.38 8.82 -15.48
CA ALA A 6 -1.87 9.99 -14.75
C ALA A 6 -1.44 11.32 -15.44
N GLY A 7 -1.57 11.38 -16.77
CA GLY A 7 -1.16 12.55 -17.57
C GLY A 7 0.34 12.60 -17.84
N ASN A 8 1.11 13.38 -17.09
CA ASN A 8 2.59 13.46 -17.27
C ASN A 8 3.34 12.48 -16.39
N ALA A 9 2.66 11.61 -15.68
CA ALA A 9 3.23 10.65 -14.73
C ALA A 9 2.53 9.29 -14.86
N VAL A 10 3.10 8.27 -14.23
CA VAL A 10 2.44 6.97 -14.04
C VAL A 10 2.13 6.83 -12.54
N PHE A 11 0.85 6.64 -12.22
CA PHE A 11 0.42 6.31 -10.87
C PHE A 11 0.48 4.79 -10.69
N VAL A 12 1.11 4.34 -9.61
CA VAL A 12 1.28 2.92 -9.28
C VAL A 12 0.70 2.67 -7.89
N SER A 13 -0.09 1.62 -7.74
CA SER A 13 -0.65 1.21 -6.46
C SER A 13 -0.57 -0.31 -6.27
N TRP A 14 -0.62 -0.78 -5.02
CA TRP A 14 -0.51 -2.20 -4.66
C TRP A 14 -1.25 -2.52 -3.37
N ARG A 15 -1.51 -3.82 -3.15
CA ARG A 15 -2.24 -4.34 -1.99
C ARG A 15 -1.46 -4.20 -0.68
N SER A 16 -2.18 -3.92 0.39
CA SER A 16 -1.78 -4.22 1.77
C SER A 16 -2.72 -5.31 2.30
N LEU A 17 -2.16 -6.38 2.82
CA LEU A 17 -2.89 -7.54 3.31
C LEU A 17 -2.71 -7.68 4.83
N GLU A 18 -3.69 -8.25 5.51
CA GLU A 18 -3.65 -8.52 6.95
C GLU A 18 -2.41 -9.36 7.33
N GLU A 19 -2.03 -10.31 6.48
CA GLU A 19 -0.86 -11.18 6.70
C GLU A 19 0.48 -10.46 6.53
N ASN A 20 0.48 -9.22 6.04
CA ASN A 20 1.72 -8.46 5.92
C ASN A 20 2.27 -8.18 7.32
N PRO A 21 3.57 -8.43 7.57
CA PRO A 21 4.16 -8.12 8.86
C PRO A 21 3.93 -6.66 9.26
N ALA A 22 3.54 -6.41 10.50
CA ALA A 22 3.36 -5.07 11.01
C ALA A 22 4.60 -4.21 10.73
N GLY A 23 4.39 -2.98 10.23
CA GLY A 23 5.47 -2.08 9.85
C GLY A 23 6.25 -2.49 8.59
N CYS A 24 5.78 -3.46 7.78
CA CYS A 24 6.42 -3.75 6.51
C CYS A 24 6.42 -2.52 5.60
N ALA A 25 7.46 -2.37 4.82
CA ALA A 25 7.63 -1.30 3.86
C ALA A 25 7.77 -1.86 2.43
N PHE A 26 7.74 -1.00 1.42
CA PHE A 26 7.80 -1.43 0.04
C PHE A 26 8.84 -0.67 -0.76
N ASN A 27 9.52 -1.36 -1.69
CA ASN A 27 10.35 -0.74 -2.69
C ASN A 27 9.71 -0.94 -4.07
N LEU A 28 9.51 0.15 -4.80
CA LEU A 28 8.93 0.15 -6.13
C LEU A 28 10.04 0.22 -7.20
N TYR A 29 9.88 -0.59 -8.22
CA TYR A 29 10.79 -0.68 -9.35
C TYR A 29 10.07 -0.49 -10.67
N ARG A 30 10.76 0.14 -11.64
CA ARG A 30 10.32 0.23 -13.04
C ARG A 30 11.37 -0.42 -13.94
N THR A 31 10.92 -1.22 -14.87
CA THR A 31 11.73 -1.73 -15.98
C THR A 31 11.30 -1.06 -17.28
N THR A 32 12.24 -0.39 -17.96
CA THR A 32 12.04 0.26 -19.26
C THR A 32 13.11 -0.29 -20.21
N GLU A 33 12.72 -0.86 -21.35
CA GLU A 33 13.65 -1.43 -22.35
C GLU A 33 14.69 -2.39 -21.73
N GLY A 34 14.26 -3.20 -20.74
CA GLY A 34 15.14 -4.17 -20.05
C GLY A 34 16.02 -3.59 -18.94
N THR A 35 15.96 -2.27 -18.71
CA THR A 35 16.69 -1.63 -17.60
C THR A 35 15.75 -1.43 -16.41
N THR A 36 16.10 -2.01 -15.27
CA THR A 36 15.31 -1.87 -14.02
C THR A 36 15.87 -0.76 -13.14
N THR A 37 15.02 0.13 -12.70
CA THR A 37 15.35 1.27 -11.82
C THR A 37 14.48 1.21 -10.56
N LYS A 38 15.07 1.35 -9.38
CA LYS A 38 14.35 1.56 -8.13
C LYS A 38 13.87 3.02 -8.10
N LEU A 39 12.59 3.26 -7.83
CA LEU A 39 11.98 4.58 -7.93
C LEU A 39 11.97 5.36 -6.61
N ASN A 40 11.85 4.67 -5.49
CA ASN A 40 11.85 5.29 -4.16
C ASN A 40 13.22 5.20 -3.50
N ALA A 41 13.68 6.32 -2.96
CA ALA A 41 14.98 6.40 -2.26
C ALA A 41 14.95 5.63 -0.93
N SER A 42 13.88 5.80 -0.14
CA SER A 42 13.62 5.05 1.10
C SER A 42 12.43 4.12 0.91
N PRO A 43 12.34 2.97 1.64
CA PRO A 43 11.17 2.12 1.57
C PRO A 43 9.87 2.87 1.89
N ILE A 44 8.80 2.61 1.14
CA ILE A 44 7.50 3.26 1.29
C ILE A 44 6.77 2.58 2.46
N THR A 45 6.42 3.36 3.47
CA THR A 45 5.74 2.90 4.70
C THR A 45 4.35 3.50 4.88
N GLY A 46 4.02 4.55 4.11
CA GLY A 46 2.70 5.19 4.08
C GLY A 46 1.71 4.45 3.18
N GLY A 47 0.84 5.17 2.49
CA GLY A 47 -0.10 4.59 1.53
C GLY A 47 0.61 3.72 0.49
N THR A 48 -0.04 2.63 0.08
CA THR A 48 0.49 1.65 -0.88
C THR A 48 0.40 2.16 -2.32
N ASN A 49 0.92 3.37 -2.56
CA ASN A 49 0.91 4.00 -3.87
C ASN A 49 2.14 4.88 -4.11
N TYR A 50 2.40 5.21 -5.38
CA TYR A 50 3.52 6.05 -5.79
C TYR A 50 3.24 6.70 -7.15
N THR A 51 3.60 7.97 -7.29
CA THR A 51 3.49 8.68 -8.57
C THR A 51 4.87 8.81 -9.22
N ASP A 52 5.11 8.04 -10.28
CA ASP A 52 6.36 8.11 -11.05
C ASP A 52 6.29 9.22 -12.09
N THR A 53 6.89 10.36 -11.78
CA THR A 53 7.02 11.50 -12.69
C THR A 53 8.21 11.38 -13.65
N THR A 54 8.98 10.29 -13.56
CA THR A 54 10.21 10.08 -14.34
C THR A 54 10.05 9.09 -15.48
N ALA A 55 8.86 8.47 -15.63
CA ALA A 55 8.57 7.51 -16.66
C ALA A 55 8.57 8.16 -18.07
N ASP A 56 9.31 7.57 -19.00
CA ASP A 56 9.17 7.88 -20.42
C ASP A 56 7.94 7.15 -20.96
N GLN A 57 6.81 7.86 -21.05
CA GLN A 57 5.53 7.30 -21.48
C GLN A 57 5.45 6.97 -22.98
N THR A 58 6.50 7.24 -23.74
CA THR A 58 6.63 6.79 -25.14
C THR A 58 7.17 5.36 -25.23
N LYS A 59 7.56 4.77 -24.10
CA LYS A 59 8.14 3.44 -23.99
C LYS A 59 7.28 2.54 -23.10
N ASP A 60 7.43 1.24 -23.28
CA ASP A 60 6.84 0.26 -22.37
C ASP A 60 7.55 0.32 -21.02
N ASN A 61 6.76 0.57 -19.97
CA ASN A 61 7.23 0.60 -18.60
C ASN A 61 6.51 -0.49 -17.79
N THR A 62 7.27 -1.41 -17.25
CA THR A 62 6.76 -2.46 -16.36
C THR A 62 7.14 -2.13 -14.93
N TYR A 63 6.18 -2.18 -14.02
CA TYR A 63 6.37 -1.88 -12.61
C TYR A 63 6.27 -3.15 -11.77
N PHE A 64 7.02 -3.20 -10.67
CA PHE A 64 6.86 -4.21 -9.63
C PHE A 64 7.27 -3.66 -8.28
N VAL A 65 6.63 -4.16 -7.24
CA VAL A 65 6.91 -3.78 -5.86
C VAL A 65 7.55 -4.96 -5.13
N LYS A 66 8.46 -4.66 -4.21
CA LYS A 66 9.05 -5.63 -3.32
C LYS A 66 8.76 -5.23 -1.88
N MET A 67 8.13 -6.11 -1.13
CA MET A 67 7.97 -5.92 0.30
C MET A 67 9.32 -5.99 1.00
N VAL A 68 9.56 -5.07 1.94
CA VAL A 68 10.78 -5.00 2.74
C VAL A 68 10.43 -5.35 4.19
N THR A 69 10.94 -6.49 4.65
CA THR A 69 10.79 -6.93 6.04
C THR A 69 12.16 -7.30 6.56
N GLY A 70 12.64 -6.61 7.58
CA GLY A 70 13.99 -6.86 8.11
C GLY A 70 15.12 -6.75 7.07
N GLY A 71 14.92 -5.94 6.02
CA GLY A 71 15.93 -5.68 4.98
C GLY A 71 15.90 -6.59 3.73
N THR A 72 14.92 -7.50 3.53
CA THR A 72 14.87 -8.45 2.38
C THR A 72 13.61 -8.28 1.50
N GLU A 73 13.70 -8.47 0.17
CA GLU A 73 12.68 -8.15 -0.85
C GLU A 73 12.12 -9.34 -1.68
N THR A 74 10.82 -9.28 -2.15
CA THR A 74 10.12 -10.26 -3.02
C THR A 74 9.17 -9.62 -4.08
N ALA A 75 8.90 -10.19 -5.28
CA ALA A 75 8.29 -9.50 -6.46
C ALA A 75 7.13 -10.20 -7.22
N THR A 76 6.27 -9.45 -8.02
CA THR A 76 5.17 -9.92 -8.95
C THR A 76 4.81 -8.95 -10.12
N ASP A 77 3.98 -9.36 -11.19
CA ASP A 77 3.82 -8.70 -12.53
C ASP A 77 2.47 -8.91 -13.28
N GLY A 78 1.97 -8.03 -14.27
CA GLY A 78 0.97 -8.30 -15.31
C GLY A 78 0.17 -7.21 -16.09
N SER A 79 -0.41 -7.51 -17.36
CA SER A 79 -1.40 -6.74 -18.19
C SER A 79 -2.13 -7.61 -19.24
N PHE A 80 -3.35 -7.19 -19.91
CA PHE A 80 -4.13 -8.12 -20.72
C PHE A 80 -5.20 -7.66 -21.78
N THR A 81 -5.76 -8.64 -22.62
CA THR A 81 -6.79 -8.44 -23.66
C THR A 81 -7.82 -9.58 -23.67
N LEU A 82 -9.14 -9.29 -23.90
CA LEU A 82 -10.22 -10.28 -23.97
C LEU A 82 -10.29 -11.02 -25.33
N LYS A 83 -10.88 -12.24 -25.32
CA LYS A 83 -11.28 -12.97 -26.52
C LYS A 83 -12.42 -12.23 -27.23
N GLU A 84 -12.52 -12.36 -28.58
CA GLU A 84 -13.65 -11.84 -29.30
C GLU A 84 -14.95 -12.54 -28.86
N GLY A 85 -16.02 -11.75 -28.64
CA GLY A 85 -17.33 -12.24 -28.20
C GLY A 85 -18.43 -11.22 -28.42
N GLY A 86 -19.65 -11.50 -27.95
CA GLY A 86 -20.79 -10.60 -27.95
C GLY A 86 -20.67 -9.44 -26.96
N SER A 87 -21.70 -8.61 -26.85
CA SER A 87 -21.78 -7.51 -25.91
C SER A 87 -21.65 -8.01 -24.48
N ILE A 88 -20.95 -7.25 -23.63
CA ILE A 88 -20.81 -7.51 -22.20
C ILE A 88 -22.03 -6.97 -21.46
N HIS A 89 -22.65 -7.78 -20.62
CA HIS A 89 -23.79 -7.38 -19.80
C HIS A 89 -23.42 -7.22 -18.34
N PHE A 90 -22.73 -8.21 -17.75
CA PHE A 90 -22.32 -8.21 -16.35
C PHE A 90 -20.95 -8.83 -16.18
N VAL A 91 -20.31 -8.54 -15.03
CA VAL A 91 -19.04 -9.11 -14.63
C VAL A 91 -19.11 -9.52 -13.16
N TRP A 92 -18.49 -10.64 -12.81
CA TRP A 92 -18.20 -11.07 -11.45
C TRP A 92 -16.71 -11.31 -11.33
N VAL A 93 -16.20 -11.29 -10.12
CA VAL A 93 -14.76 -11.47 -9.86
C VAL A 93 -14.53 -12.61 -8.87
N GLY A 94 -13.40 -13.30 -9.01
CA GLY A 94 -12.93 -14.34 -8.09
C GLY A 94 -11.59 -14.86 -8.57
N ASP A 95 -10.82 -15.48 -7.71
CA ASP A 95 -9.50 -16.05 -8.03
C ASP A 95 -9.67 -17.48 -8.57
N PHE A 96 -9.74 -17.64 -9.90
CA PHE A 96 -9.91 -18.95 -10.54
C PHE A 96 -8.63 -19.77 -10.59
N ASN A 97 -7.47 -19.14 -10.54
CA ASN A 97 -6.19 -19.79 -10.76
C ASN A 97 -5.34 -19.94 -9.48
N GLY A 98 -5.77 -19.34 -8.36
CA GLY A 98 -5.11 -19.42 -7.06
C GLY A 98 -3.86 -18.53 -6.94
N ASP A 99 -3.75 -17.48 -7.76
CA ASP A 99 -2.60 -16.57 -7.74
C ASP A 99 -2.78 -15.37 -6.79
N GLY A 100 -3.94 -15.27 -6.13
CA GLY A 100 -4.28 -14.20 -5.19
C GLY A 100 -4.77 -12.91 -5.87
N ALA A 101 -4.90 -12.87 -7.19
CA ALA A 101 -5.53 -11.76 -7.91
C ALA A 101 -6.95 -12.14 -8.35
N TYR A 102 -7.84 -11.16 -8.44
CA TYR A 102 -9.17 -11.41 -8.97
C TYR A 102 -9.14 -11.60 -10.48
N ASP A 103 -9.70 -12.73 -10.93
CA ASP A 103 -10.03 -13.09 -12.28
C ASP A 103 -11.46 -12.64 -12.63
N TYR A 104 -11.88 -12.73 -13.88
CA TYR A 104 -13.14 -12.18 -14.36
C TYR A 104 -14.04 -13.25 -14.95
N LEU A 105 -15.30 -13.30 -14.50
CA LEU A 105 -16.40 -13.99 -15.16
C LEU A 105 -17.21 -12.93 -15.90
N VAL A 106 -17.29 -13.04 -17.22
CA VAL A 106 -17.93 -12.05 -18.11
C VAL A 106 -19.18 -12.66 -18.74
N ASP A 107 -20.33 -12.03 -18.50
CA ASP A 107 -21.58 -12.37 -19.21
C ASP A 107 -21.61 -11.69 -20.57
N ARG A 108 -21.75 -12.51 -21.62
CA ARG A 108 -21.78 -12.08 -23.01
C ARG A 108 -23.10 -12.46 -23.68
N CYS A 109 -23.68 -11.54 -24.44
CA CYS A 109 -24.84 -11.79 -25.26
C CYS A 109 -24.51 -11.66 -26.75
N ALA A 110 -24.75 -12.73 -27.50
CA ALA A 110 -24.65 -12.76 -28.95
C ALA A 110 -25.63 -13.78 -29.53
N ASP A 111 -26.35 -13.44 -30.62
CA ASP A 111 -27.23 -14.33 -31.35
C ASP A 111 -28.31 -15.00 -30.47
N ASP A 112 -28.94 -14.26 -29.54
CA ASP A 112 -29.92 -14.73 -28.56
C ASP A 112 -29.37 -15.74 -27.54
N HIS A 113 -28.05 -15.86 -27.41
CA HIS A 113 -27.37 -16.68 -26.43
C HIS A 113 -26.65 -15.84 -25.41
N GLN A 114 -26.88 -16.12 -24.13
CA GLN A 114 -25.99 -15.71 -23.05
C GLN A 114 -24.87 -16.75 -22.88
N LYS A 115 -23.65 -16.26 -22.70
CA LYS A 115 -22.47 -17.06 -22.45
C LYS A 115 -21.68 -16.46 -21.30
N LEU A 116 -21.24 -17.30 -20.41
CA LEU A 116 -20.29 -16.90 -19.37
C LEU A 116 -18.88 -17.27 -19.83
N GLU A 117 -18.01 -16.28 -19.92
CA GLU A 117 -16.60 -16.46 -20.28
C GLU A 117 -15.71 -16.14 -19.09
N ALA A 118 -14.78 -17.04 -18.74
CA ALA A 118 -13.81 -16.81 -17.69
C ALA A 118 -12.45 -16.40 -18.25
N TYR A 119 -11.83 -15.43 -17.56
CA TYR A 119 -10.52 -14.88 -17.88
C TYR A 119 -9.73 -14.70 -16.60
N THR A 120 -8.42 -14.94 -16.64
CA THR A 120 -7.53 -14.61 -15.53
C THR A 120 -7.34 -13.09 -15.40
N SER A 121 -6.80 -12.64 -14.28
CA SER A 121 -6.49 -11.24 -13.99
C SER A 121 -5.65 -10.55 -15.08
N ASN A 122 -4.81 -11.33 -15.78
CA ASN A 122 -4.00 -10.86 -16.92
C ASN A 122 -4.66 -11.10 -18.29
N GLY A 123 -5.96 -11.50 -18.32
CA GLY A 123 -6.77 -11.70 -19.53
C GLY A 123 -6.53 -12.96 -20.32
N THR A 124 -5.87 -13.92 -19.75
CA THR A 124 -5.83 -15.25 -20.38
C THR A 124 -7.21 -15.86 -20.33
N TYR A 125 -7.77 -16.18 -21.51
CA TYR A 125 -9.05 -16.88 -21.64
C TYR A 125 -8.93 -18.29 -21.06
N LEU A 126 -9.91 -18.68 -20.25
CA LEU A 126 -9.98 -20.01 -19.65
C LEU A 126 -11.02 -20.90 -20.33
N TRP A 127 -12.29 -20.53 -20.30
CA TRP A 127 -13.40 -21.34 -20.80
C TRP A 127 -14.66 -20.50 -21.07
N THR A 128 -15.66 -21.15 -21.70
CA THR A 128 -17.01 -20.59 -21.93
C THR A 128 -18.07 -21.60 -21.53
N VAL A 129 -19.08 -21.14 -20.79
CA VAL A 129 -20.35 -21.85 -20.56
C VAL A 129 -21.43 -21.19 -21.44
N ASP A 130 -22.15 -21.99 -22.26
CA ASP A 130 -23.26 -21.51 -23.09
C ASP A 130 -24.58 -21.84 -22.39
N LEU A 131 -25.40 -20.83 -22.10
CA LEU A 131 -26.67 -20.96 -21.38
C LEU A 131 -27.83 -21.39 -22.30
N GLY A 132 -27.58 -21.51 -23.60
CA GLY A 132 -28.51 -22.02 -24.57
C GLY A 132 -29.34 -20.98 -25.30
N VAL A 133 -30.10 -21.43 -26.28
CA VAL A 133 -30.90 -20.56 -27.16
C VAL A 133 -31.98 -19.83 -26.37
N ASN A 134 -32.21 -18.57 -26.69
CA ASN A 134 -33.15 -17.66 -26.04
C ASN A 134 -32.83 -17.37 -24.56
N SER A 135 -31.56 -17.48 -24.16
CA SER A 135 -31.14 -17.14 -22.83
C SER A 135 -31.01 -15.62 -22.58
N GLU A 136 -31.21 -14.79 -23.58
CA GLU A 136 -31.14 -13.31 -23.48
C GLU A 136 -32.48 -12.68 -23.02
N ASN A 137 -33.16 -13.27 -22.07
CA ASN A 137 -34.42 -12.73 -21.55
C ASN A 137 -34.20 -11.88 -20.30
N LYS A 138 -34.23 -10.58 -20.46
CA LYS A 138 -34.00 -9.59 -19.39
C LYS A 138 -35.07 -9.56 -18.29
N ASN A 139 -36.23 -10.22 -18.48
CA ASN A 139 -37.40 -10.04 -17.63
C ASN A 139 -37.74 -11.26 -16.77
N ASN A 140 -36.78 -12.09 -16.43
CA ASN A 140 -36.99 -13.35 -15.71
C ASN A 140 -37.49 -14.50 -16.60
N ILE A 141 -37.38 -15.68 -16.07
CA ILE A 141 -37.78 -16.94 -16.71
C ILE A 141 -39.17 -17.34 -16.25
N SER A 142 -40.01 -17.75 -17.18
CA SER A 142 -41.28 -18.35 -16.85
C SER A 142 -41.11 -19.76 -16.26
N PRO A 143 -42.01 -20.22 -15.37
CA PRO A 143 -41.97 -21.57 -14.86
C PRO A 143 -41.92 -22.58 -16.00
N GLY A 144 -40.97 -23.53 -15.93
CA GLY A 144 -40.79 -24.54 -16.96
C GLY A 144 -40.00 -24.07 -18.17
N ALA A 145 -39.49 -22.87 -18.20
CA ALA A 145 -38.59 -22.42 -19.26
C ALA A 145 -37.31 -23.21 -19.32
N SER A 146 -36.78 -23.38 -20.53
CA SER A 146 -35.52 -24.09 -20.78
C SER A 146 -34.29 -23.17 -20.66
N THR A 147 -34.50 -21.88 -20.57
CA THR A 147 -33.46 -20.82 -20.64
C THR A 147 -33.29 -20.12 -19.33
N ILE A 148 -32.12 -19.59 -19.11
CA ILE A 148 -31.68 -18.89 -17.93
C ILE A 148 -31.18 -17.50 -18.35
N ASP A 149 -31.81 -16.46 -17.80
CA ASP A 149 -31.34 -15.09 -17.96
C ASP A 149 -30.43 -14.73 -16.76
N VAL A 150 -29.14 -14.68 -16.97
CA VAL A 150 -28.15 -14.28 -15.97
C VAL A 150 -27.99 -12.76 -15.99
N GLY A 151 -28.17 -12.12 -14.86
CA GLY A 151 -28.06 -10.66 -14.78
C GLY A 151 -28.74 -10.08 -13.56
N MET A 152 -29.49 -8.98 -13.76
CA MET A 152 -30.05 -8.20 -12.67
C MET A 152 -31.02 -8.98 -11.76
N TRP A 153 -31.80 -9.89 -12.31
CA TRP A 153 -32.82 -10.63 -11.57
C TRP A 153 -32.52 -12.11 -11.39
N ASP A 154 -31.53 -12.59 -12.08
CA ASP A 154 -31.13 -13.97 -12.05
C ASP A 154 -29.61 -14.05 -12.05
N GLY A 155 -29.05 -14.58 -11.02
CA GLY A 155 -27.64 -14.46 -10.75
C GLY A 155 -26.82 -15.65 -11.14
N ALA A 156 -25.59 -15.36 -11.42
CA ALA A 156 -24.46 -16.17 -11.08
C ALA A 156 -23.74 -15.51 -9.91
N THR A 157 -22.88 -16.24 -9.25
CA THR A 157 -21.92 -15.68 -8.30
C THR A 157 -20.62 -16.46 -8.37
N VAL A 158 -19.52 -15.86 -7.87
CA VAL A 158 -18.19 -16.44 -7.90
C VAL A 158 -17.65 -16.49 -6.48
N TYR A 159 -17.29 -17.67 -5.99
CA TYR A 159 -16.73 -17.87 -4.66
C TYR A 159 -16.09 -19.25 -4.54
N ASP A 160 -15.05 -19.41 -3.73
CA ASP A 160 -14.51 -20.72 -3.34
C ASP A 160 -15.46 -21.41 -2.35
N ILE A 161 -16.50 -22.07 -2.88
CA ILE A 161 -17.61 -22.62 -2.08
C ILE A 161 -17.26 -23.97 -1.40
N ASP A 162 -16.21 -24.66 -1.86
CA ASP A 162 -15.76 -25.92 -1.27
C ASP A 162 -14.40 -25.78 -0.56
N SER A 163 -13.87 -24.55 -0.49
CA SER A 163 -12.63 -24.18 0.22
C SER A 163 -11.40 -24.95 -0.31
N ASP A 164 -11.33 -25.16 -1.64
CA ASP A 164 -10.19 -25.82 -2.28
C ASP A 164 -9.08 -24.82 -2.72
N GLY A 165 -9.26 -23.51 -2.45
CA GLY A 165 -8.32 -22.45 -2.76
C GLY A 165 -8.51 -21.86 -4.17
N TYR A 166 -9.54 -22.26 -4.90
CA TYR A 166 -9.88 -21.76 -6.22
C TYR A 166 -11.35 -21.35 -6.27
N ALA A 167 -11.65 -20.17 -6.76
CA ALA A 167 -13.03 -19.73 -6.89
C ALA A 167 -13.83 -20.65 -7.83
N ASP A 168 -15.05 -20.95 -7.43
CA ASP A 168 -16.06 -21.66 -8.23
C ASP A 168 -17.06 -20.68 -8.81
N VAL A 169 -17.78 -21.10 -9.84
CA VAL A 169 -18.95 -20.39 -10.36
C VAL A 169 -20.22 -21.10 -9.92
N LEU A 170 -21.06 -20.38 -9.19
CA LEU A 170 -22.37 -20.86 -8.76
C LEU A 170 -23.44 -20.23 -9.66
N LEU A 171 -24.32 -21.04 -10.20
CA LEU A 171 -25.20 -20.63 -11.28
C LEU A 171 -26.51 -21.43 -11.25
N ARG A 172 -27.66 -20.78 -11.51
CA ARG A 172 -28.87 -21.51 -11.86
C ARG A 172 -28.77 -22.03 -13.29
N ILE A 173 -29.04 -23.31 -13.49
CA ILE A 173 -29.01 -23.99 -14.81
C ILE A 173 -30.34 -24.64 -15.15
N ALA A 174 -30.54 -24.92 -16.44
CA ALA A 174 -31.64 -25.73 -16.96
C ALA A 174 -31.12 -26.65 -18.08
N ASN A 175 -31.98 -27.57 -18.56
CA ASN A 175 -31.67 -28.45 -19.68
C ASN A 175 -31.18 -27.68 -20.90
N GLY A 176 -30.07 -28.12 -21.51
CA GLY A 176 -29.47 -27.51 -22.67
C GLY A 176 -28.27 -26.60 -22.41
N VAL A 177 -27.96 -26.31 -21.16
CA VAL A 177 -26.71 -25.59 -20.80
C VAL A 177 -25.50 -26.44 -21.19
N THR A 178 -24.52 -25.83 -21.88
CA THR A 178 -23.26 -26.48 -22.29
C THR A 178 -22.13 -25.96 -21.42
N PHE A 179 -21.48 -26.85 -20.67
CA PHE A 179 -20.37 -26.47 -19.76
C PHE A 179 -19.04 -26.26 -20.47
N GLY A 180 -18.03 -25.75 -19.75
CA GLY A 180 -16.70 -25.44 -20.30
C GLY A 180 -15.97 -26.64 -20.92
N ASP A 181 -16.28 -27.86 -20.53
CA ASP A 181 -15.76 -29.09 -21.12
C ASP A 181 -16.58 -29.62 -22.33
N GLY A 182 -17.61 -28.87 -22.75
CA GLY A 182 -18.52 -29.25 -23.87
C GLY A 182 -19.65 -30.22 -23.47
N THR A 183 -19.75 -30.60 -22.18
CA THR A 183 -20.85 -31.47 -21.70
C THR A 183 -22.16 -30.69 -21.67
N VAL A 184 -23.23 -31.29 -22.20
CA VAL A 184 -24.57 -30.69 -22.18
C VAL A 184 -25.37 -31.20 -21.00
N TYR A 185 -25.90 -30.27 -20.20
CA TYR A 185 -26.74 -30.61 -19.06
C TYR A 185 -28.11 -31.12 -19.48
N SER A 186 -28.54 -32.23 -18.85
CA SER A 186 -29.88 -32.80 -19.04
C SER A 186 -30.35 -33.50 -17.76
N SER A 187 -31.52 -33.13 -17.28
CA SER A 187 -32.16 -33.75 -16.12
C SER A 187 -33.66 -33.91 -16.36
N SER A 188 -34.22 -35.00 -15.84
CA SER A 188 -35.67 -35.24 -15.83
C SER A 188 -36.38 -34.68 -14.58
N SER A 189 -35.62 -34.04 -13.68
CA SER A 189 -36.12 -33.52 -12.40
C SER A 189 -36.75 -32.15 -12.58
N GLY A 190 -37.76 -31.82 -11.79
CA GLY A 190 -38.36 -30.50 -11.63
C GLY A 190 -38.87 -29.87 -12.90
N ALA A 191 -38.96 -28.53 -12.90
CA ALA A 191 -39.34 -27.76 -14.03
C ALA A 191 -38.15 -27.62 -14.99
N ASN A 192 -38.16 -28.38 -16.08
CA ASN A 192 -37.13 -28.39 -17.12
C ASN A 192 -35.69 -28.63 -16.60
N GLY A 193 -35.54 -29.48 -15.57
CA GLY A 193 -34.24 -29.81 -14.99
C GLY A 193 -33.55 -28.69 -14.22
N GLN A 194 -34.27 -27.65 -13.85
CA GLN A 194 -33.65 -26.51 -13.18
C GLN A 194 -32.95 -26.90 -11.86
N ALA A 195 -31.72 -26.42 -11.72
CA ALA A 195 -30.87 -26.73 -10.58
C ALA A 195 -29.95 -25.54 -10.27
N ILE A 196 -29.40 -25.52 -9.04
CA ILE A 196 -28.21 -24.75 -8.71
C ILE A 196 -27.01 -25.64 -9.02
N ALA A 197 -26.09 -25.14 -9.81
CA ALA A 197 -24.84 -25.81 -10.19
C ALA A 197 -23.63 -25.12 -9.54
N VAL A 198 -22.62 -25.91 -9.23
CA VAL A 198 -21.27 -25.47 -8.87
C VAL A 198 -20.34 -25.90 -10.00
N LEU A 199 -19.68 -24.95 -10.63
CA LEU A 199 -18.71 -25.18 -11.71
C LEU A 199 -17.30 -24.89 -11.19
N ASP A 200 -16.36 -25.76 -11.52
CA ASP A 200 -14.94 -25.54 -11.28
C ASP A 200 -14.47 -24.27 -12.04
N GLY A 201 -14.02 -23.26 -11.35
CA GLY A 201 -13.65 -21.97 -11.94
C GLY A 201 -12.47 -22.04 -12.90
N ARG A 202 -11.58 -23.03 -12.74
CA ARG A 202 -10.43 -23.24 -13.64
C ARG A 202 -10.84 -23.76 -15.02
N THR A 203 -11.96 -24.50 -15.09
CA THR A 203 -12.31 -25.30 -16.27
C THR A 203 -13.73 -25.08 -16.79
N GLY A 204 -14.61 -24.44 -16.02
CA GLY A 204 -16.03 -24.29 -16.33
C GLY A 204 -16.81 -25.63 -16.30
N LYS A 205 -16.25 -26.67 -15.69
CA LYS A 205 -16.82 -27.99 -15.62
C LYS A 205 -17.75 -28.13 -14.42
N LEU A 206 -18.86 -28.86 -14.59
CA LEU A 206 -19.78 -29.15 -13.50
C LEU A 206 -19.12 -29.98 -12.39
N LYS A 207 -19.01 -29.42 -11.16
CA LYS A 207 -18.57 -30.10 -9.93
C LYS A 207 -19.75 -30.76 -9.21
N ALA A 208 -20.85 -30.01 -9.06
CA ALA A 208 -22.03 -30.47 -8.34
C ALA A 208 -23.29 -29.75 -8.82
N SER A 209 -24.46 -30.32 -8.56
CA SER A 209 -25.75 -29.65 -8.77
C SER A 209 -26.81 -30.16 -7.79
N VAL A 210 -27.73 -29.26 -7.41
CA VAL A 210 -28.91 -29.57 -6.59
C VAL A 210 -30.14 -29.02 -7.26
N ASN A 211 -31.19 -29.87 -7.43
CA ASN A 211 -32.44 -29.45 -8.04
C ASN A 211 -33.07 -28.31 -7.26
N LEU A 212 -33.62 -27.29 -7.95
CA LEU A 212 -34.43 -26.28 -7.33
C LEU A 212 -35.74 -26.86 -6.75
N PRO A 213 -36.24 -26.31 -5.62
CA PRO A 213 -37.56 -26.58 -5.14
C PRO A 213 -38.61 -26.22 -6.22
N THR A 214 -39.65 -27.04 -6.40
CA THR A 214 -40.72 -26.81 -7.39
C THR A 214 -42.06 -26.52 -6.74
N ASP A 215 -42.18 -26.65 -5.44
CA ASP A 215 -43.39 -26.43 -4.65
C ASP A 215 -43.86 -24.97 -4.59
N TYR A 216 -43.00 -24.02 -4.93
CA TYR A 216 -43.35 -22.60 -5.01
C TYR A 216 -43.70 -22.11 -6.42
N LEU A 217 -43.50 -22.93 -7.43
CA LEU A 217 -43.72 -22.52 -8.83
C LEU A 217 -45.19 -22.29 -9.14
N GLN A 218 -45.47 -21.15 -9.77
CA GLN A 218 -46.78 -20.74 -10.26
C GLN A 218 -46.68 -20.25 -11.71
N VAL A 219 -47.71 -19.60 -12.21
CA VAL A 219 -47.68 -18.92 -13.49
C VAL A 219 -46.93 -17.60 -13.38
N GLY A 220 -46.02 -17.35 -14.29
CA GLY A 220 -45.29 -16.06 -14.34
C GLY A 220 -43.79 -16.20 -14.23
N SER A 221 -43.11 -15.07 -14.15
CA SER A 221 -41.65 -14.99 -14.18
C SER A 221 -41.02 -15.53 -12.91
N MET A 222 -39.82 -16.06 -13.06
CA MET A 222 -38.96 -16.51 -11.97
C MET A 222 -37.70 -15.64 -11.86
N ALA A 223 -37.20 -15.46 -10.64
CA ALA A 223 -35.91 -14.87 -10.38
C ALA A 223 -35.16 -15.69 -9.32
N CYS A 224 -33.84 -15.62 -9.33
CA CYS A 224 -32.96 -16.29 -8.39
C CYS A 224 -31.81 -15.35 -8.03
N MET A 225 -31.99 -14.53 -7.00
CA MET A 225 -30.93 -13.68 -6.45
C MET A 225 -30.02 -14.53 -5.57
N MET A 226 -28.72 -14.26 -5.62
CA MET A 226 -27.71 -15.07 -4.94
C MET A 226 -26.74 -14.20 -4.15
N GLU A 227 -26.31 -14.70 -3.01
CA GLU A 227 -25.24 -14.13 -2.19
C GLU A 227 -24.60 -15.23 -1.36
N ILE A 228 -23.29 -15.10 -1.07
CA ILE A 228 -22.55 -16.01 -0.19
C ILE A 228 -22.56 -15.47 1.24
N GLY A 229 -22.58 -16.37 2.22
CA GLY A 229 -22.40 -16.06 3.63
C GLY A 229 -21.89 -17.25 4.43
N TYR A 230 -21.34 -16.97 5.60
CA TYR A 230 -20.82 -17.97 6.55
C TYR A 230 -21.88 -18.27 7.63
N LEU A 231 -22.95 -18.96 7.23
CA LEU A 231 -24.14 -19.18 8.06
C LEU A 231 -23.88 -19.98 9.33
N ASP A 232 -22.87 -20.83 9.34
CA ASP A 232 -22.40 -21.59 10.51
C ASP A 232 -21.12 -21.01 11.14
N GLY A 233 -20.61 -19.92 10.59
CA GLY A 233 -19.38 -19.25 11.01
C GLY A 233 -18.08 -19.88 10.49
N VAL A 234 -18.15 -20.96 9.70
CA VAL A 234 -16.97 -21.72 9.25
C VAL A 234 -17.00 -22.02 7.76
N ASN A 235 -18.14 -22.50 7.25
CA ASN A 235 -18.25 -22.97 5.89
C ASN A 235 -19.05 -21.98 5.04
N PRO A 236 -18.56 -21.60 3.85
CA PRO A 236 -19.32 -20.74 2.94
C PRO A 236 -20.60 -21.46 2.48
N ALA A 237 -21.67 -20.71 2.37
CA ALA A 237 -22.97 -21.19 1.89
C ALA A 237 -23.55 -20.21 0.88
N LEU A 238 -24.17 -20.73 -0.17
CA LEU A 238 -24.93 -19.97 -1.13
C LEU A 238 -26.37 -19.78 -0.62
N VAL A 239 -26.83 -18.56 -0.48
CA VAL A 239 -28.22 -18.26 -0.22
C VAL A 239 -28.89 -17.77 -1.51
N CYS A 240 -30.02 -18.37 -1.83
CA CYS A 240 -30.83 -18.02 -3.00
C CYS A 240 -32.19 -17.49 -2.54
N TRP A 241 -32.52 -16.30 -2.98
CA TRP A 241 -33.89 -15.82 -2.92
C TRP A 241 -34.58 -16.14 -4.25
N LEU A 242 -35.46 -17.15 -4.19
CA LEU A 242 -36.23 -17.63 -5.32
C LEU A 242 -37.59 -16.95 -5.36
N LYS A 243 -37.92 -16.30 -6.45
CA LYS A 243 -39.13 -15.51 -6.61
C LYS A 243 -39.90 -15.97 -7.85
N ASN A 244 -41.20 -16.17 -7.69
CA ASN A 244 -42.10 -16.49 -8.80
C ASN A 244 -43.40 -15.69 -8.69
N ARG A 245 -43.87 -15.16 -9.81
CA ARG A 245 -45.07 -14.34 -9.87
C ARG A 245 -46.31 -15.20 -10.04
N ASN A 246 -47.33 -14.95 -9.19
CA ASN A 246 -48.67 -15.54 -9.29
C ASN A 246 -49.50 -14.92 -10.43
N ALA A 247 -50.62 -15.55 -10.81
CA ALA A 247 -51.55 -15.04 -11.80
C ALA A 247 -52.18 -13.68 -11.42
N ASP A 248 -52.36 -13.39 -10.14
CA ASP A 248 -52.86 -12.13 -9.61
C ASP A 248 -51.76 -11.07 -9.46
N LYS A 249 -50.56 -11.34 -9.96
CA LYS A 249 -49.34 -10.53 -9.86
C LYS A 249 -48.66 -10.48 -8.50
N SER A 250 -49.21 -11.13 -7.49
CA SER A 250 -48.54 -11.34 -6.21
C SER A 250 -47.31 -12.29 -6.39
N PHE A 251 -46.46 -12.38 -5.37
CA PHE A 251 -45.27 -13.21 -5.43
C PHE A 251 -45.34 -14.44 -4.53
N ASN A 252 -44.77 -15.54 -5.00
CA ASN A 252 -44.32 -16.62 -4.17
C ASN A 252 -42.79 -16.48 -4.04
N SER A 253 -42.25 -16.53 -2.84
CA SER A 253 -40.83 -16.46 -2.65
C SER A 253 -40.36 -17.45 -1.59
N LEU A 254 -39.18 -18.03 -1.87
CA LEU A 254 -38.46 -18.89 -0.95
C LEU A 254 -37.08 -18.32 -0.70
N MET A 255 -36.62 -18.36 0.53
CA MET A 255 -35.20 -18.25 0.84
C MET A 255 -34.62 -19.66 1.02
N VAL A 256 -33.59 -20.00 0.32
CA VAL A 256 -33.01 -21.35 0.32
C VAL A 256 -31.51 -21.24 0.41
N ALA A 257 -30.90 -21.97 1.36
CA ALA A 257 -29.45 -22.06 1.48
C ALA A 257 -28.94 -23.39 0.94
N TYR A 258 -27.80 -23.34 0.27
CA TYR A 258 -27.07 -24.49 -0.27
C TYR A 258 -25.60 -24.42 0.17
N GLY A 259 -24.95 -25.57 0.35
CA GLY A 259 -23.54 -25.62 0.70
C GLY A 259 -23.05 -27.02 0.96
N TYR A 260 -21.76 -27.14 1.24
CA TYR A 260 -21.12 -28.39 1.63
C TYR A 260 -21.25 -28.66 3.13
N ALA A 261 -21.38 -27.60 3.95
CA ALA A 261 -21.46 -27.67 5.43
C ALA A 261 -20.37 -28.60 6.02
N GLY A 262 -19.13 -28.44 5.56
CA GLY A 262 -17.98 -29.23 5.97
C GLY A 262 -17.97 -30.70 5.52
N GLY A 263 -18.89 -31.10 4.61
CA GLY A 263 -18.96 -32.43 4.01
C GLY A 263 -18.56 -32.43 2.53
N ASN A 264 -18.55 -33.60 1.91
CA ASN A 264 -18.13 -33.78 0.52
C ASN A 264 -19.30 -33.66 -0.49
N SER A 265 -20.48 -33.19 -0.10
CA SER A 265 -21.67 -33.15 -0.92
C SER A 265 -22.34 -31.79 -0.85
N PHE A 266 -22.43 -31.12 -1.98
CA PHE A 266 -23.23 -29.89 -2.11
C PHE A 266 -24.71 -30.24 -2.02
N LYS A 267 -25.43 -29.56 -1.12
CA LYS A 267 -26.84 -29.87 -0.80
C LYS A 267 -27.61 -28.66 -0.33
N GLN A 268 -28.95 -28.76 -0.35
CA GLN A 268 -29.81 -27.80 0.36
C GLN A 268 -29.59 -27.94 1.87
N LEU A 269 -29.28 -26.82 2.54
CA LEU A 269 -29.09 -26.74 3.98
C LEU A 269 -30.42 -26.51 4.69
N TRP A 270 -31.15 -25.50 4.27
CA TRP A 270 -32.49 -25.19 4.77
C TRP A 270 -33.34 -24.47 3.70
N LYS A 271 -34.64 -24.33 3.97
CA LYS A 271 -35.61 -23.62 3.13
C LYS A 271 -36.57 -22.86 4.03
N TYR A 272 -36.78 -21.58 3.75
CA TYR A 272 -37.75 -20.71 4.41
C TYR A 272 -38.80 -20.24 3.42
N ASP A 273 -40.11 -20.48 3.73
CA ASP A 273 -41.21 -20.04 2.89
C ASP A 273 -41.68 -18.66 3.37
N ALA A 274 -41.26 -17.62 2.69
CA ALA A 274 -41.56 -16.22 3.02
C ALA A 274 -43.06 -15.89 2.84
N LYS A 275 -43.78 -16.55 1.94
CA LYS A 275 -45.23 -16.33 1.72
C LYS A 275 -46.01 -16.70 2.97
N ASN A 276 -45.79 -17.83 3.58
CA ASN A 276 -46.46 -18.24 4.80
C ASN A 276 -46.02 -17.42 6.00
N GLY A 277 -44.90 -16.80 5.90
CA GLY A 277 -44.38 -15.90 6.91
C GLY A 277 -44.79 -14.42 6.74
N GLY A 278 -45.39 -13.97 5.63
CA GLY A 278 -45.79 -12.59 5.36
C GLY A 278 -44.61 -11.66 5.09
N GLY A 279 -43.68 -12.06 4.20
CA GLY A 279 -42.50 -11.28 3.88
C GLY A 279 -42.76 -10.10 2.94
N ALA A 280 -41.97 -9.04 3.08
CA ALA A 280 -41.88 -7.98 2.10
C ALA A 280 -41.24 -8.48 0.81
N GLU A 281 -41.47 -7.78 -0.27
CA GLU A 281 -40.87 -8.06 -1.57
C GLU A 281 -39.84 -6.98 -1.89
N ALA A 282 -38.65 -7.41 -2.36
CA ALA A 282 -37.56 -6.51 -2.68
C ALA A 282 -36.78 -6.99 -3.90
N HIS A 283 -35.64 -6.38 -4.16
CA HIS A 283 -34.82 -6.64 -5.34
C HIS A 283 -33.38 -7.10 -5.00
N GLN A 284 -33.09 -7.34 -3.73
CA GLN A 284 -31.79 -7.85 -3.27
C GLN A 284 -31.96 -8.62 -1.95
N ILE A 285 -30.94 -9.36 -1.60
CA ILE A 285 -30.69 -9.90 -0.26
C ILE A 285 -29.39 -9.30 0.27
N GLN A 286 -29.15 -9.39 1.56
CA GLN A 286 -27.88 -9.04 2.16
C GLN A 286 -27.57 -9.95 3.33
N ILE A 287 -26.32 -10.41 3.39
CA ILE A 287 -25.86 -11.39 4.38
C ILE A 287 -24.73 -10.78 5.18
N ALA A 288 -24.89 -10.73 6.50
CA ALA A 288 -23.90 -10.16 7.42
C ALA A 288 -24.10 -10.71 8.83
N ASP A 289 -23.04 -10.76 9.62
CA ASP A 289 -23.06 -11.08 11.06
C ASP A 289 -23.58 -9.85 11.85
N VAL A 290 -24.90 -9.66 11.88
CA VAL A 290 -25.54 -8.46 12.45
C VAL A 290 -25.39 -8.31 13.96
N ASN A 291 -24.92 -9.35 14.63
CA ASN A 291 -24.77 -9.39 16.09
C ASN A 291 -23.33 -9.70 16.56
N TYR A 292 -22.38 -9.84 15.62
CA TYR A 292 -20.99 -10.17 15.86
C TYR A 292 -20.79 -11.45 16.67
N ASP A 293 -21.58 -12.51 16.39
CA ASP A 293 -21.43 -13.82 17.02
C ASP A 293 -20.58 -14.80 16.19
N GLY A 294 -20.05 -14.34 15.04
CA GLY A 294 -19.25 -15.09 14.11
C GLY A 294 -20.06 -15.92 13.10
N LYS A 295 -21.39 -15.68 13.00
CA LYS A 295 -22.30 -16.34 12.04
C LYS A 295 -23.14 -15.32 11.33
N ASP A 296 -23.21 -15.46 10.04
CA ASP A 296 -24.00 -14.55 9.22
C ASP A 296 -25.50 -14.80 9.35
N GLU A 297 -26.25 -13.72 9.44
CA GLU A 297 -27.70 -13.64 9.25
C GLU A 297 -28.05 -13.31 7.81
N VAL A 298 -29.25 -13.72 7.40
CA VAL A 298 -29.81 -13.43 6.07
C VAL A 298 -30.91 -12.39 6.19
N LEU A 299 -30.65 -11.19 5.68
CA LEU A 299 -31.61 -10.11 5.65
C LEU A 299 -32.27 -10.02 4.28
N HIS A 300 -33.57 -9.93 4.33
CA HIS A 300 -34.40 -9.50 3.22
C HIS A 300 -35.34 -8.42 3.74
N MET A 301 -35.54 -7.38 3.01
CA MET A 301 -36.35 -6.24 3.44
C MET A 301 -37.58 -6.66 4.28
N GLY A 302 -37.67 -6.20 5.51
CA GLY A 302 -38.78 -6.51 6.42
C GLY A 302 -38.67 -7.77 7.25
N TYR A 303 -37.65 -8.61 7.05
CA TYR A 303 -37.36 -9.75 7.93
C TYR A 303 -35.88 -10.15 7.90
N CYS A 304 -35.45 -10.83 8.94
CA CYS A 304 -34.13 -11.42 9.07
C CYS A 304 -34.24 -12.86 9.51
N LEU A 305 -33.41 -13.73 8.93
CA LEU A 305 -33.26 -15.13 9.31
C LEU A 305 -31.91 -15.33 9.99
N ASN A 306 -31.86 -16.17 11.02
CA ASN A 306 -30.61 -16.70 11.56
C ASN A 306 -29.92 -17.60 10.53
N GLY A 307 -28.63 -17.88 10.70
CA GLY A 307 -27.87 -18.75 9.82
C GLY A 307 -28.45 -20.17 9.63
N ASP A 308 -29.29 -20.65 10.55
CA ASP A 308 -30.01 -21.93 10.45
C ASP A 308 -31.35 -21.85 9.69
N GLY A 309 -31.70 -20.69 9.15
CA GLY A 309 -32.94 -20.43 8.40
C GLY A 309 -34.17 -20.17 9.28
N THR A 310 -34.04 -20.09 10.59
CA THR A 310 -35.13 -19.71 11.50
C THR A 310 -35.32 -18.19 11.49
N LEU A 311 -36.60 -17.76 11.66
CA LEU A 311 -36.93 -16.33 11.70
C LEU A 311 -36.34 -15.68 12.95
N ARG A 312 -35.47 -14.66 12.79
CA ARG A 312 -34.95 -13.83 13.86
C ARG A 312 -35.94 -12.73 14.25
N TRP A 313 -36.27 -11.91 13.28
CA TRP A 313 -37.29 -10.87 13.44
C TRP A 313 -38.07 -10.58 12.15
N ARG A 314 -39.20 -9.90 12.30
CA ARG A 314 -40.01 -9.37 11.21
C ARG A 314 -40.52 -8.00 11.57
N ASN A 315 -40.48 -7.08 10.60
CA ASN A 315 -41.07 -5.76 10.71
C ASN A 315 -42.11 -5.56 9.59
N ASN A 316 -43.42 -5.50 9.97
CA ASN A 316 -44.54 -5.41 9.02
C ASN A 316 -44.78 -3.99 8.50
N GLU A 317 -44.07 -2.97 9.00
CA GLU A 317 -44.13 -1.62 8.43
C GLU A 317 -43.36 -1.56 7.10
N ILE A 318 -42.39 -2.45 6.92
CA ILE A 318 -41.53 -2.52 5.73
C ILE A 318 -42.21 -3.48 4.75
N VAL A 319 -42.64 -2.97 3.59
CA VAL A 319 -43.44 -3.76 2.63
C VAL A 319 -42.76 -4.02 1.31
N HIS A 320 -42.24 -2.98 0.66
CA HIS A 320 -41.59 -3.05 -0.63
C HIS A 320 -40.51 -1.98 -0.74
N GLY A 321 -39.42 -2.27 -1.39
CA GLY A 321 -38.34 -1.31 -1.62
C GLY A 321 -37.23 -1.85 -2.46
N ASP A 322 -36.48 -0.95 -3.09
CA ASP A 322 -35.42 -1.32 -4.01
C ASP A 322 -34.09 -1.52 -3.29
N ARG A 323 -33.91 -0.86 -2.15
CA ARG A 323 -32.61 -0.75 -1.54
C ARG A 323 -32.62 -0.78 -0.03
N TRP A 324 -31.65 -1.45 0.53
CA TRP A 324 -31.22 -1.29 1.92
C TRP A 324 -29.72 -1.66 2.03
N PHE A 325 -29.09 -1.21 3.09
CA PHE A 325 -27.68 -1.37 3.36
C PHE A 325 -27.50 -1.79 4.80
N VAL A 326 -26.63 -2.75 5.05
CA VAL A 326 -26.35 -3.28 6.39
C VAL A 326 -24.85 -3.25 6.65
N GLY A 327 -24.44 -2.64 7.76
CA GLY A 327 -23.03 -2.54 8.14
C GLY A 327 -22.81 -1.75 9.43
N ALA A 328 -21.57 -1.50 9.78
CA ALA A 328 -21.17 -0.56 10.82
C ALA A 328 -21.12 0.85 10.23
N PHE A 329 -21.99 1.74 10.70
CA PHE A 329 -22.15 3.10 10.15
C PHE A 329 -21.51 4.18 11.02
N ALA A 330 -20.96 3.81 12.19
CA ALA A 330 -20.27 4.72 13.09
C ALA A 330 -19.22 3.97 13.95
N PRO A 331 -18.16 4.66 14.42
CA PRO A 331 -17.09 4.02 15.20
C PRO A 331 -17.57 3.31 16.48
N GLU A 332 -18.61 3.81 17.11
CA GLU A 332 -19.16 3.22 18.36
C GLU A 332 -20.00 1.96 18.12
N GLN A 333 -20.40 1.68 16.88
CA GLN A 333 -21.18 0.49 16.48
C GLN A 333 -20.29 -0.71 16.19
N GLU A 334 -19.05 -0.45 15.81
CA GLU A 334 -18.06 -1.46 15.42
C GLU A 334 -17.91 -2.55 16.51
N GLY A 335 -18.02 -3.82 16.11
CA GLY A 335 -17.95 -4.97 17.00
C GLY A 335 -19.11 -5.13 18.00
N LYS A 336 -20.18 -4.34 17.87
CA LYS A 336 -21.33 -4.37 18.81
C LYS A 336 -22.67 -4.64 18.13
N GLU A 337 -22.96 -3.90 17.09
CA GLU A 337 -24.22 -4.01 16.37
C GLU A 337 -24.12 -3.40 14.98
N MET A 338 -24.75 -4.03 14.00
CA MET A 338 -24.88 -3.47 12.67
C MET A 338 -26.20 -2.72 12.52
N MET A 339 -26.18 -1.70 11.70
CA MET A 339 -27.33 -0.89 11.37
C MET A 339 -27.82 -1.18 9.95
N CYS A 340 -29.06 -0.80 9.68
CA CYS A 340 -29.65 -0.91 8.36
C CYS A 340 -30.36 0.39 8.00
N TYR A 341 -30.03 0.92 6.81
CA TYR A 341 -30.79 1.99 6.17
C TYR A 341 -31.52 1.43 4.96
N GLY A 342 -32.82 1.72 4.83
CA GLY A 342 -33.63 1.26 3.71
C GLY A 342 -34.62 2.27 3.22
N ILE A 343 -34.96 2.18 1.94
CA ILE A 343 -35.99 3.01 1.29
C ILE A 343 -37.17 2.16 0.87
N GLN A 344 -38.32 2.78 0.72
CA GLN A 344 -39.60 2.12 0.37
C GLN A 344 -40.11 2.55 -0.99
N GLN A 345 -40.87 1.66 -1.60
CA GLN A 345 -41.70 1.93 -2.78
C GLN A 345 -43.14 1.60 -2.48
N GLU A 346 -44.07 2.42 -2.97
CA GLU A 346 -45.53 2.17 -2.94
C GLU A 346 -46.02 1.61 -1.61
N ASN A 347 -45.43 2.05 -0.47
CA ASN A 347 -45.81 1.55 0.85
C ASN A 347 -47.16 2.13 1.29
N PRO A 348 -48.19 1.27 1.54
CA PRO A 348 -49.52 1.73 1.92
C PRO A 348 -49.59 2.47 3.26
N SER A 349 -48.60 2.30 4.14
CA SER A 349 -48.49 3.03 5.40
C SER A 349 -47.88 4.43 5.24
N GLY A 350 -47.40 4.77 4.05
CA GLY A 350 -46.72 6.02 3.78
C GLY A 350 -45.25 6.07 4.21
N LEU A 351 -44.67 4.96 4.68
CA LEU A 351 -43.24 4.87 5.02
C LEU A 351 -42.39 5.13 3.76
N LEU A 352 -41.44 6.06 3.84
CA LEU A 352 -40.57 6.45 2.75
C LEU A 352 -39.14 5.83 2.90
N GLU A 353 -38.55 6.05 4.04
CA GLU A 353 -37.20 5.57 4.38
C GLU A 353 -37.11 5.38 5.90
N TYR A 354 -36.14 4.56 6.29
CA TYR A 354 -35.97 4.19 7.69
C TYR A 354 -34.50 3.84 8.00
N TYR A 355 -34.12 4.10 9.22
CA TYR A 355 -32.90 3.64 9.84
C TYR A 355 -33.24 2.75 11.02
N MET A 356 -32.63 1.55 11.07
CA MET A 356 -32.99 0.57 12.08
C MET A 356 -31.79 -0.23 12.55
N ASN A 357 -31.90 -0.83 13.71
CA ASN A 357 -30.94 -1.83 14.18
C ASN A 357 -31.16 -3.15 13.41
N ALA A 358 -30.11 -3.63 12.72
CA ALA A 358 -30.18 -4.82 11.85
C ALA A 358 -30.39 -6.12 12.65
N ASN A 359 -29.86 -6.21 13.87
CA ASN A 359 -29.99 -7.36 14.75
C ASN A 359 -31.43 -7.56 15.27
N THR A 360 -32.15 -6.48 15.53
CA THR A 360 -33.47 -6.53 16.19
C THR A 360 -34.66 -6.15 15.30
N GLY A 361 -34.38 -5.55 14.13
CA GLY A 361 -35.42 -5.03 13.22
C GLY A 361 -36.17 -3.81 13.78
N LYS A 362 -35.66 -3.18 14.85
CA LYS A 362 -36.27 -2.01 15.47
C LYS A 362 -35.88 -0.74 14.72
N ILE A 363 -36.87 -0.05 14.18
CA ILE A 363 -36.69 1.27 13.56
C ILE A 363 -36.31 2.29 14.65
N ILE A 364 -35.25 3.05 14.40
CA ILE A 364 -34.71 4.12 15.25
C ILE A 364 -35.32 5.43 14.82
N TRP A 365 -35.24 5.75 13.53
CA TRP A 365 -35.94 6.88 12.93
C TRP A 365 -36.51 6.50 11.55
N LYS A 366 -37.49 7.26 11.10
CA LYS A 366 -38.15 7.06 9.80
C LYS A 366 -38.75 8.34 9.26
N ASN A 367 -38.82 8.45 7.95
CA ASN A 367 -39.60 9.47 7.24
C ASN A 367 -40.85 8.83 6.62
N SER A 368 -41.97 9.54 6.70
CA SER A 368 -43.24 9.04 6.18
C SER A 368 -44.08 10.18 5.61
N THR A 369 -44.94 9.87 4.61
CA THR A 369 -45.99 10.80 4.16
C THR A 369 -47.14 10.78 5.15
N THR A 370 -47.83 11.92 5.27
CA THR A 370 -48.98 12.06 6.14
C THR A 370 -50.28 12.23 5.36
N ASP A 371 -50.25 12.27 4.04
CA ASP A 371 -51.37 12.58 3.15
C ASP A 371 -52.09 11.32 2.62
N GLY A 372 -51.60 10.11 3.02
CA GLY A 372 -52.17 8.84 2.57
C GLY A 372 -51.77 8.45 1.14
N SER A 373 -50.82 9.16 0.53
CA SER A 373 -50.27 8.78 -0.76
C SER A 373 -49.28 7.60 -0.61
N THR A 374 -49.21 6.72 -1.62
CA THR A 374 -48.13 5.78 -1.79
C THR A 374 -47.04 6.47 -2.61
N TYR A 375 -45.88 6.63 -2.05
CA TYR A 375 -44.77 7.31 -2.69
C TYR A 375 -43.63 6.34 -3.02
N ASP A 376 -43.07 6.47 -4.20
CA ASP A 376 -41.90 5.70 -4.62
C ASP A 376 -40.63 6.57 -4.42
N VAL A 377 -39.85 6.30 -3.39
CA VAL A 377 -38.55 6.95 -3.16
C VAL A 377 -37.54 6.45 -4.19
N GLY A 378 -37.65 5.20 -4.60
CA GLY A 378 -36.89 4.57 -5.65
C GLY A 378 -35.44 4.25 -5.31
N ARG A 379 -34.66 5.20 -4.82
CA ARG A 379 -33.25 5.02 -4.54
C ARG A 379 -32.79 5.72 -3.27
N GLY A 380 -31.84 5.07 -2.57
CA GLY A 380 -31.12 5.61 -1.42
C GLY A 380 -29.72 5.05 -1.37
N CYS A 381 -28.86 5.69 -0.60
CA CYS A 381 -27.49 5.25 -0.30
C CYS A 381 -27.12 5.64 1.13
N VAL A 382 -26.04 5.07 1.63
CA VAL A 382 -25.46 5.37 2.94
C VAL A 382 -23.93 5.39 2.80
N GLY A 383 -23.25 6.26 3.53
CA GLY A 383 -21.80 6.39 3.55
C GLY A 383 -21.37 7.68 4.23
N ASP A 384 -20.14 7.77 4.66
CA ASP A 384 -19.57 9.00 5.20
C ASP A 384 -19.34 10.00 4.05
N VAL A 385 -20.13 11.06 4.01
CA VAL A 385 -20.04 12.10 2.96
C VAL A 385 -19.89 13.50 3.53
N ASP A 386 -20.17 13.70 4.82
CA ASP A 386 -20.09 14.99 5.48
C ASP A 386 -19.25 14.94 6.77
N PRO A 387 -17.98 15.38 6.73
CA PRO A 387 -17.07 15.28 7.87
C PRO A 387 -17.48 16.14 9.09
N ASP A 388 -18.48 17.01 8.95
CA ASP A 388 -19.04 17.82 10.05
C ASP A 388 -20.02 17.00 10.93
N HIS A 389 -20.36 15.77 10.52
CA HIS A 389 -21.22 14.85 11.26
C HIS A 389 -20.47 13.54 11.51
N GLU A 390 -20.61 12.98 12.69
CA GLU A 390 -19.97 11.72 13.05
C GLU A 390 -20.78 10.54 12.48
N GLY A 391 -20.08 9.61 11.82
CA GLY A 391 -20.71 8.44 11.22
C GLY A 391 -21.17 8.64 9.79
N PHE A 392 -21.91 7.67 9.25
CA PHE A 392 -22.40 7.73 7.87
C PHE A 392 -23.66 8.59 7.77
N GLU A 393 -23.78 9.34 6.67
CA GLU A 393 -25.02 9.93 6.26
C GLU A 393 -25.88 8.94 5.48
N CYS A 394 -27.21 9.14 5.61
CA CYS A 394 -28.23 8.49 4.80
C CYS A 394 -28.78 9.47 3.79
N TRP A 395 -28.88 9.11 2.53
CA TRP A 395 -29.49 10.01 1.54
C TRP A 395 -30.36 9.31 0.52
N SER A 396 -31.37 10.01 0.07
CA SER A 396 -32.28 9.57 -0.98
C SER A 396 -32.70 10.78 -1.85
N PHE A 397 -33.66 10.60 -2.75
CA PHE A 397 -34.25 11.75 -3.47
C PHE A 397 -35.04 12.69 -2.56
N GLN A 398 -35.15 12.38 -1.27
CA GLN A 398 -35.82 13.20 -0.28
C GLN A 398 -34.88 14.16 0.45
N GLY A 399 -33.57 13.99 0.34
CA GLY A 399 -32.53 14.78 0.99
C GLY A 399 -31.41 13.93 1.58
N THR A 400 -30.62 14.55 2.47
CA THR A 400 -29.52 13.91 3.22
C THR A 400 -29.78 14.07 4.72
N TRP A 401 -29.62 13.00 5.49
CA TRP A 401 -29.82 12.91 6.94
C TRP A 401 -28.56 12.37 7.63
N SER A 402 -28.31 12.85 8.84
CA SER A 402 -27.39 12.19 9.76
C SER A 402 -27.96 10.83 10.19
N MET A 403 -27.12 9.99 10.78
CA MET A 403 -27.58 8.71 11.34
C MET A 403 -28.56 8.88 12.52
N ASP A 404 -28.62 10.05 13.15
CA ASP A 404 -29.60 10.39 14.18
C ASP A 404 -30.97 10.81 13.59
N GLY A 405 -31.07 10.93 12.27
CA GLY A 405 -32.27 11.33 11.56
C GLY A 405 -32.50 12.85 11.49
N GLU A 406 -31.46 13.64 11.79
CA GLU A 406 -31.48 15.07 11.53
C GLU A 406 -31.31 15.34 10.05
N LYS A 407 -32.12 16.17 9.46
CA LYS A 407 -31.99 16.52 8.05
C LYS A 407 -30.92 17.55 7.84
N ILE A 408 -29.76 17.10 7.31
CA ILE A 408 -28.58 17.91 7.02
C ILE A 408 -28.87 18.84 5.82
N SER A 409 -29.49 18.29 4.76
CA SER A 409 -29.68 19.03 3.52
C SER A 409 -30.89 18.55 2.72
N GLU A 410 -31.53 19.49 1.97
CA GLU A 410 -32.48 19.17 0.90
C GLU A 410 -31.77 18.66 -0.38
N LYS A 411 -30.49 18.88 -0.50
CA LYS A 411 -29.64 18.34 -1.60
C LYS A 411 -29.10 16.98 -1.21
N TYR A 412 -28.69 16.23 -2.20
CA TYR A 412 -28.15 14.87 -2.06
C TYR A 412 -27.18 14.55 -3.18
N LEU A 413 -26.23 13.66 -2.92
CA LEU A 413 -25.54 12.93 -3.97
C LEU A 413 -26.55 12.07 -4.75
N TYR A 414 -26.36 11.86 -6.06
CA TYR A 414 -27.30 11.02 -6.78
C TYR A 414 -27.29 9.60 -6.18
N PRO A 415 -28.41 9.11 -5.63
CA PRO A 415 -28.42 7.90 -4.80
C PRO A 415 -28.38 6.61 -5.64
N SER A 416 -27.34 6.40 -6.42
CA SER A 416 -27.16 5.19 -7.23
C SER A 416 -26.24 4.18 -6.57
N LEU A 417 -24.96 4.45 -6.45
CA LEU A 417 -23.98 3.62 -5.75
C LEU A 417 -23.07 4.51 -4.91
N ARG A 418 -22.64 4.02 -3.76
CA ARG A 418 -21.60 4.61 -2.96
C ARG A 418 -20.30 3.84 -3.23
N LEU A 419 -19.16 4.53 -3.25
CA LEU A 419 -17.83 3.91 -3.34
C LEU A 419 -16.80 4.78 -2.60
N TRP A 420 -15.68 4.15 -2.21
CA TRP A 420 -14.49 4.84 -1.72
C TRP A 420 -13.52 5.03 -2.90
N TRP A 421 -13.44 6.24 -3.44
CA TRP A 421 -12.68 6.50 -4.66
C TRP A 421 -11.40 7.28 -4.45
N ASP A 422 -11.44 8.48 -3.88
CA ASP A 422 -10.28 9.39 -3.90
C ASP A 422 -9.33 9.23 -2.71
N GLY A 423 -9.66 8.35 -1.77
CA GLY A 423 -8.75 7.93 -0.71
C GLY A 423 -8.58 8.91 0.45
N ASP A 424 -9.56 9.76 0.70
CA ASP A 424 -9.62 10.65 1.87
C ASP A 424 -10.51 10.12 3.01
N LEU A 425 -10.93 8.86 2.95
CA LEU A 425 -11.86 8.11 3.82
C LEU A 425 -13.34 8.39 3.59
N MET A 426 -13.71 9.52 3.03
CA MET A 426 -15.11 9.82 2.70
C MET A 426 -15.56 9.06 1.45
N SER A 427 -16.86 8.98 1.30
CA SER A 427 -17.49 8.24 0.20
C SER A 427 -17.88 9.18 -0.94
N GLU A 428 -17.77 8.66 -2.15
CA GLU A 428 -18.30 9.26 -3.37
C GLU A 428 -19.55 8.50 -3.83
N SER A 429 -20.32 9.12 -4.73
CA SER A 429 -21.39 8.43 -5.46
C SER A 429 -21.00 8.16 -6.91
N TYR A 430 -21.41 6.99 -7.42
CA TYR A 430 -21.33 6.66 -8.84
C TYR A 430 -22.72 6.62 -9.47
N ASN A 431 -22.91 7.33 -10.57
CA ASN A 431 -24.11 7.22 -11.39
C ASN A 431 -23.82 7.57 -12.84
N ASP A 432 -24.12 6.64 -13.73
CA ASP A 432 -24.05 6.85 -15.19
C ASP A 432 -22.74 7.52 -15.62
N SER A 433 -21.63 6.85 -15.33
CA SER A 433 -20.27 7.29 -15.67
C SER A 433 -19.78 8.51 -14.90
N LYS A 434 -20.47 8.92 -13.84
CA LYS A 434 -20.14 10.09 -13.03
C LYS A 434 -19.76 9.66 -11.62
N ILE A 435 -18.60 10.11 -11.17
CA ILE A 435 -18.18 10.01 -9.76
C ILE A 435 -18.29 11.39 -9.17
N GLU A 436 -19.09 11.54 -8.11
CA GLU A 436 -19.45 12.81 -7.50
C GLU A 436 -19.23 12.77 -5.99
N LYS A 437 -18.81 13.89 -5.43
CA LYS A 437 -18.48 14.08 -4.02
C LYS A 437 -19.31 15.22 -3.42
N TRP A 438 -19.67 15.07 -2.16
CA TRP A 438 -20.28 16.12 -1.36
C TRP A 438 -19.20 17.12 -0.89
N ASP A 439 -19.52 18.40 -0.94
CA ASP A 439 -18.73 19.48 -0.38
C ASP A 439 -19.52 20.08 0.80
N SER A 440 -19.17 19.68 2.03
CA SER A 440 -19.84 20.12 3.26
C SER A 440 -19.79 21.64 3.43
N ALA A 441 -18.68 22.27 3.09
CA ALA A 441 -18.51 23.72 3.24
C ALA A 441 -19.50 24.55 2.41
N THR A 442 -19.93 24.03 1.27
CA THR A 442 -20.86 24.72 0.35
C THR A 442 -22.23 24.04 0.29
N GLY A 443 -22.37 22.84 0.79
CA GLY A 443 -23.57 21.99 0.64
C GLY A 443 -23.88 21.70 -0.84
N ASN A 444 -22.88 21.57 -1.69
CA ASN A 444 -23.02 21.29 -3.10
C ASN A 444 -22.35 19.96 -3.49
N VAL A 445 -22.78 19.43 -4.63
CA VAL A 445 -22.16 18.27 -5.24
C VAL A 445 -21.12 18.72 -6.25
N SER A 446 -19.91 18.17 -6.17
CA SER A 446 -18.80 18.37 -7.12
C SER A 446 -18.55 17.10 -7.93
N ARG A 447 -18.07 17.26 -9.17
CA ARG A 447 -17.69 16.15 -10.06
C ARG A 447 -16.21 15.81 -9.84
N VAL A 448 -15.94 14.61 -9.29
CA VAL A 448 -14.57 14.08 -9.11
C VAL A 448 -14.06 13.51 -10.43
N ALA A 449 -14.85 12.65 -11.06
CA ALA A 449 -14.45 12.04 -12.34
C ALA A 449 -15.66 11.80 -13.27
N THR A 450 -15.35 11.61 -14.55
CA THR A 450 -16.30 11.16 -15.56
C THR A 450 -15.60 10.05 -16.35
N THR A 451 -16.05 8.81 -16.21
CA THR A 451 -15.33 7.62 -16.68
C THR A 451 -15.05 7.64 -18.19
N TRP A 452 -16.03 7.99 -19.03
CA TRP A 452 -15.84 8.07 -20.47
C TRP A 452 -14.91 9.21 -20.95
N LYS A 453 -14.56 10.17 -20.05
CA LYS A 453 -13.53 11.18 -20.33
C LYS A 453 -12.13 10.68 -20.00
N ILE A 454 -12.01 9.70 -19.13
CA ILE A 454 -10.73 9.04 -18.82
C ILE A 454 -10.38 8.12 -19.99
N THR A 455 -11.30 7.24 -20.38
CA THR A 455 -11.18 6.36 -21.54
C THR A 455 -12.56 6.06 -22.11
N PRO A 456 -12.71 5.86 -23.44
CA PRO A 456 -14.00 5.55 -24.05
C PRO A 456 -14.63 4.28 -23.44
N CYS A 457 -15.69 4.44 -22.66
CA CYS A 457 -16.39 3.34 -21.99
C CYS A 457 -17.87 3.68 -21.75
N SER A 458 -18.65 2.69 -21.38
CA SER A 458 -20.08 2.79 -21.07
C SER A 458 -20.41 2.03 -19.80
N SER A 459 -21.40 2.54 -19.05
CA SER A 459 -22.03 1.86 -17.91
C SER A 459 -23.13 0.91 -18.40
N SER A 460 -23.72 0.11 -17.49
CA SER A 460 -24.88 -0.72 -17.76
C SER A 460 -26.15 0.10 -18.05
N ASP A 461 -27.22 -0.57 -18.46
CA ASP A 461 -28.54 0.01 -18.81
C ASP A 461 -29.12 0.96 -17.77
N ARG A 462 -28.75 0.80 -16.48
CA ARG A 462 -29.28 1.61 -15.38
C ARG A 462 -28.26 2.57 -14.78
N GLY A 463 -27.17 2.81 -15.47
CA GLY A 463 -26.12 3.71 -15.05
C GLY A 463 -25.17 3.12 -13.97
N ALA A 464 -25.32 1.84 -13.62
CA ALA A 464 -24.35 1.14 -12.78
C ALA A 464 -23.15 0.66 -13.60
N PRO A 465 -21.98 0.45 -13.02
CA PRO A 465 -20.88 -0.22 -13.69
C PRO A 465 -21.20 -1.71 -13.88
N MET A 466 -20.41 -2.43 -14.69
CA MET A 466 -20.54 -3.88 -14.84
C MET A 466 -20.21 -4.62 -13.55
N PHE A 467 -19.22 -4.10 -12.82
CA PHE A 467 -18.84 -4.46 -11.46
C PHE A 467 -18.10 -3.29 -10.83
N TYR A 468 -18.02 -3.24 -9.51
CA TYR A 468 -17.14 -2.33 -8.78
C TYR A 468 -16.76 -2.97 -7.44
N GLY A 469 -15.68 -2.49 -6.85
CA GLY A 469 -15.15 -2.95 -5.56
C GLY A 469 -13.65 -2.80 -5.50
N ASP A 470 -13.06 -3.07 -4.35
CA ASP A 470 -11.62 -3.11 -4.15
C ASP A 470 -11.03 -4.40 -4.77
N ILE A 471 -11.03 -4.44 -6.11
CA ILE A 471 -10.56 -5.61 -6.88
C ILE A 471 -9.03 -5.62 -7.07
N LEU A 472 -8.39 -4.46 -6.95
CA LEU A 472 -6.94 -4.33 -7.04
C LEU A 472 -6.28 -4.35 -5.64
N GLY A 473 -7.10 -4.25 -4.58
CA GLY A 473 -6.73 -4.54 -3.20
C GLY A 473 -5.97 -3.42 -2.49
N ASP A 474 -6.15 -2.17 -2.89
CA ASP A 474 -5.55 -1.03 -2.22
C ASP A 474 -6.52 -0.23 -1.34
N TRP A 475 -7.65 -0.84 -0.96
CA TRP A 475 -8.82 -0.37 -0.23
C TRP A 475 -9.70 0.65 -0.97
N ARG A 476 -9.23 1.25 -2.05
CA ARG A 476 -10.06 2.10 -2.90
C ARG A 476 -10.73 1.26 -3.96
N GLU A 477 -11.98 1.61 -4.26
CA GLU A 477 -12.81 0.75 -5.11
C GLU A 477 -12.63 1.08 -6.58
N GLU A 478 -12.37 0.06 -7.41
CA GLU A 478 -12.33 0.14 -8.86
C GLU A 478 -13.72 0.02 -9.45
N VAL A 479 -13.84 0.57 -10.67
CA VAL A 479 -15.07 0.52 -11.46
C VAL A 479 -14.79 -0.21 -12.78
N ILE A 480 -15.51 -1.31 -13.05
CA ILE A 480 -15.45 -2.02 -14.31
C ILE A 480 -16.60 -1.55 -15.21
N CYS A 481 -16.24 -0.99 -16.35
CA CYS A 481 -17.15 -0.61 -17.42
C CYS A 481 -16.92 -1.47 -18.66
N THR A 482 -17.83 -1.45 -19.61
CA THR A 482 -17.58 -1.98 -20.96
C THR A 482 -16.93 -0.91 -21.82
N GLY A 483 -16.03 -1.29 -22.72
CA GLY A 483 -15.52 -0.40 -23.75
C GLY A 483 -16.64 0.15 -24.65
N SER A 484 -16.38 1.20 -25.38
CA SER A 484 -17.34 1.82 -26.30
C SER A 484 -17.77 0.89 -27.44
N ASP A 485 -17.02 -0.19 -27.67
CA ASP A 485 -17.34 -1.28 -28.59
C ASP A 485 -18.26 -2.36 -27.98
N TYR A 486 -18.55 -2.27 -26.69
CA TYR A 486 -19.27 -3.26 -25.88
C TYR A 486 -18.63 -4.67 -25.88
N ALA A 487 -17.37 -4.78 -26.27
CA ALA A 487 -16.66 -6.06 -26.41
C ALA A 487 -15.38 -6.13 -25.54
N SER A 488 -14.99 -5.05 -24.88
CA SER A 488 -13.83 -4.98 -24.02
C SER A 488 -14.21 -4.57 -22.58
N LEU A 489 -13.41 -4.99 -21.60
CA LEU A 489 -13.49 -4.49 -20.24
C LEU A 489 -12.58 -3.27 -20.09
N VAL A 490 -13.08 -2.28 -19.37
CA VAL A 490 -12.35 -1.09 -18.93
C VAL A 490 -12.40 -1.04 -17.41
N ILE A 491 -11.24 -1.24 -16.79
CA ILE A 491 -11.09 -1.18 -15.33
C ILE A 491 -10.52 0.18 -15.01
N LEU A 492 -11.27 0.96 -14.25
CA LEU A 492 -10.92 2.32 -13.86
C LEU A 492 -10.59 2.35 -12.39
N SER A 493 -9.43 2.90 -12.06
CA SER A 493 -8.99 3.19 -10.70
C SER A 493 -8.65 4.66 -10.56
N THR A 494 -8.60 5.15 -9.33
CA THR A 494 -8.16 6.49 -9.02
C THR A 494 -6.67 6.68 -9.24
N THR A 495 -6.24 7.90 -9.54
CA THR A 495 -4.82 8.30 -9.56
C THR A 495 -4.49 9.29 -8.44
N VAL A 496 -5.42 9.50 -7.52
CA VAL A 496 -5.22 10.38 -6.37
C VAL A 496 -4.37 9.64 -5.33
N PRO A 497 -3.20 10.17 -4.93
CA PRO A 497 -2.42 9.58 -3.86
C PRO A 497 -3.18 9.64 -2.52
N THR A 498 -3.10 8.58 -1.73
CA THR A 498 -3.63 8.56 -0.36
C THR A 498 -2.53 8.34 0.65
N GLN A 499 -2.65 8.99 1.81
CA GLN A 499 -1.79 8.73 2.97
C GLN A 499 -2.34 7.62 3.87
N TYR A 500 -3.60 7.24 3.70
CA TYR A 500 -4.23 6.20 4.50
C TYR A 500 -3.82 4.83 3.97
N ARG A 501 -3.44 3.96 4.89
CA ARG A 501 -3.17 2.56 4.63
C ARG A 501 -4.23 1.74 5.34
N ASN A 502 -5.13 1.18 4.56
CA ASN A 502 -6.10 0.19 5.01
C ASN A 502 -5.77 -1.17 4.38
N GLU A 503 -6.28 -2.21 4.97
CA GLU A 503 -6.24 -3.54 4.40
C GLU A 503 -7.13 -3.63 3.17
N CYS A 504 -6.90 -4.62 2.32
CA CYS A 504 -7.76 -4.93 1.19
C CYS A 504 -9.18 -5.18 1.72
N LEU A 505 -10.18 -4.39 1.27
CA LEU A 505 -11.55 -4.45 1.79
C LEU A 505 -12.18 -5.85 1.62
N ALA A 506 -11.77 -6.61 0.61
CA ALA A 506 -12.25 -7.96 0.39
C ALA A 506 -11.74 -8.99 1.44
N GLN A 507 -10.86 -8.62 2.36
CA GLN A 507 -10.52 -9.42 3.53
C GLN A 507 -11.62 -9.36 4.61
N ASP A 508 -12.40 -8.29 4.65
CA ASP A 508 -13.59 -8.18 5.48
C ASP A 508 -14.69 -9.12 4.97
N PRO A 509 -15.25 -10.01 5.82
CA PRO A 509 -16.28 -10.98 5.40
C PRO A 509 -17.56 -10.31 4.91
N CYS A 510 -18.02 -9.24 5.55
CA CYS A 510 -19.24 -8.51 5.16
C CYS A 510 -19.07 -7.90 3.77
N TYR A 511 -17.93 -7.25 3.50
CA TYR A 511 -17.61 -6.69 2.19
C TYR A 511 -17.51 -7.78 1.11
N ARG A 512 -16.82 -8.87 1.41
CA ARG A 512 -16.67 -10.00 0.48
C ARG A 512 -18.00 -10.68 0.18
N ASN A 513 -18.90 -10.83 1.16
CA ASN A 513 -20.26 -11.31 0.94
C ASN A 513 -21.00 -10.38 -0.03
N CYS A 514 -20.96 -9.07 0.20
CA CYS A 514 -21.55 -8.06 -0.70
C CYS A 514 -21.01 -8.14 -2.14
N MET A 515 -19.72 -8.43 -2.33
CA MET A 515 -19.13 -8.60 -3.68
C MET A 515 -19.74 -9.79 -4.43
N THR A 516 -20.25 -10.79 -3.74
CA THR A 516 -20.89 -11.97 -4.34
C THR A 516 -22.35 -11.73 -4.72
N ALA A 517 -22.99 -10.71 -4.14
CA ALA A 517 -24.34 -10.36 -4.45
C ALA A 517 -24.44 -9.70 -5.84
N LYS A 518 -25.46 -10.06 -6.60
CA LYS A 518 -25.84 -9.33 -7.79
C LYS A 518 -27.30 -8.93 -7.63
N GLY A 519 -27.51 -7.68 -7.47
CA GLY A 519 -28.83 -7.13 -7.22
C GLY A 519 -29.03 -5.82 -7.93
N TYR A 520 -30.04 -5.11 -7.48
CA TYR A 520 -30.43 -3.85 -8.06
C TYR A 520 -29.61 -2.70 -7.46
N TYR A 521 -28.38 -2.49 -7.92
CA TYR A 521 -27.50 -1.39 -7.46
C TYR A 521 -27.11 -1.49 -5.97
N GLN A 522 -26.42 -2.54 -5.59
CA GLN A 522 -26.01 -2.74 -4.21
C GLN A 522 -24.62 -2.12 -3.96
N SER A 523 -24.52 -1.31 -2.90
CA SER A 523 -23.23 -0.81 -2.43
C SER A 523 -22.62 -1.81 -1.44
N HIS A 524 -21.35 -2.08 -1.55
CA HIS A 524 -20.62 -2.97 -0.66
C HIS A 524 -20.48 -2.33 0.72
N MET A 525 -20.67 -3.11 1.77
CA MET A 525 -20.65 -2.65 3.17
C MET A 525 -19.59 -3.42 3.95
N LEU A 526 -19.17 -2.85 5.08
CA LEU A 526 -18.16 -3.39 5.98
C LEU A 526 -18.77 -3.70 7.35
N ASP A 527 -18.17 -4.62 8.08
CA ASP A 527 -18.51 -4.89 9.48
C ASP A 527 -17.80 -3.95 10.46
N TYR A 528 -16.85 -3.15 9.97
CA TYR A 528 -16.23 -2.04 10.69
C TYR A 528 -16.52 -0.69 10.02
N TYR A 529 -16.29 0.38 10.74
CA TYR A 529 -16.50 1.74 10.23
C TYR A 529 -15.30 2.21 9.43
N LEU A 530 -15.49 2.56 8.16
CA LEU A 530 -14.51 3.18 7.29
C LEU A 530 -14.98 4.58 6.89
N GLY A 531 -14.51 5.59 7.59
CA GLY A 531 -14.92 6.98 7.40
C GLY A 531 -14.12 7.96 8.26
N THR A 532 -14.57 9.20 8.30
CA THR A 532 -13.97 10.27 9.12
C THR A 532 -14.06 9.89 10.61
N GLY A 533 -12.95 10.06 11.34
CA GLY A 533 -12.88 9.68 12.76
C GLY A 533 -12.63 8.19 13.02
N MET A 534 -12.51 7.34 11.96
CA MET A 534 -12.11 5.96 12.16
C MET A 534 -10.74 5.87 12.87
N LYS A 535 -10.54 4.84 13.67
CA LYS A 535 -9.24 4.54 14.27
C LYS A 535 -8.28 4.01 13.21
N THR A 536 -7.68 4.92 12.44
CA THR A 536 -6.65 4.54 11.47
C THR A 536 -5.35 4.26 12.22
N THR A 537 -4.83 3.07 12.13
CA THR A 537 -3.42 2.82 12.41
C THR A 537 -2.62 3.42 11.24
N LYS A 538 -2.27 4.69 11.35
CA LYS A 538 -1.36 5.29 10.37
C LYS A 538 -0.06 4.51 10.38
N ALA A 539 0.37 4.01 9.25
CA ALA A 539 1.66 3.31 9.17
C ALA A 539 2.77 4.29 9.57
N GLY A 540 3.54 3.92 10.59
CA GLY A 540 4.69 4.72 11.00
C GLY A 540 5.77 4.73 9.92
N THR A 541 6.41 5.86 9.71
CA THR A 541 7.58 5.98 8.85
C THR A 541 8.77 5.28 9.50
N ALA A 542 9.45 4.40 8.78
CA ALA A 542 10.67 3.77 9.27
C ALA A 542 11.79 4.82 9.41
N MET A 543 12.20 5.07 10.65
CA MET A 543 13.25 6.02 11.00
C MET A 543 14.59 5.32 11.15
N ASN A 544 15.67 5.97 10.72
CA ASN A 544 17.02 5.43 10.92
C ASN A 544 17.44 5.60 12.41
N THR A 545 17.46 4.50 13.15
CA THR A 545 17.82 4.52 14.60
C THR A 545 19.29 4.72 14.91
N ALA A 546 20.15 4.80 13.89
CA ALA A 546 21.59 4.99 14.07
C ALA A 546 22.01 6.45 14.10
N VAL A 547 21.13 7.37 13.74
CA VAL A 547 21.38 8.80 13.81
C VAL A 547 20.50 9.43 14.87
N ASN A 548 21.01 10.52 15.45
CA ASN A 548 20.18 11.39 16.28
C ASN A 548 19.42 12.37 15.40
N TYR A 549 18.33 12.90 15.91
CA TYR A 549 17.48 13.84 15.19
C TYR A 549 17.33 15.16 15.94
N THR A 550 17.13 16.23 15.19
CA THR A 550 16.49 17.46 15.65
C THR A 550 15.04 17.45 15.17
N ILE A 551 14.12 17.87 16.01
CA ILE A 551 12.68 17.87 15.75
C ILE A 551 12.19 19.31 15.86
N GLN A 552 11.82 19.96 14.72
CA GLN A 552 11.47 21.36 14.64
C GLN A 552 9.99 21.52 14.31
N ASN A 553 9.27 22.32 15.10
CA ASN A 553 7.87 22.60 14.85
C ASN A 553 7.67 23.46 13.61
N ARG A 554 6.76 23.10 12.72
CA ARG A 554 6.50 23.81 11.47
C ARG A 554 5.92 25.20 11.69
N ASN A 555 4.99 25.35 12.65
CA ASN A 555 4.31 26.63 12.92
C ASN A 555 5.25 27.69 13.49
N SER A 556 6.13 27.32 14.42
CA SER A 556 6.98 28.23 15.17
C SER A 556 8.43 28.32 14.66
N SER A 557 8.90 27.29 13.92
CA SER A 557 10.31 27.05 13.58
C SER A 557 11.22 26.87 14.80
N LEU A 558 10.65 26.56 15.98
CA LEU A 558 11.40 26.24 17.21
C LEU A 558 11.51 24.72 17.35
N TYR A 559 12.51 24.27 18.11
CA TYR A 559 12.84 22.87 18.27
C TYR A 559 12.21 22.27 19.52
N LEU A 560 11.81 20.99 19.43
CA LEU A 560 11.43 20.15 20.55
C LEU A 560 12.61 20.06 21.53
N ALA A 561 12.42 20.43 22.79
CA ALA A 561 13.50 20.57 23.74
C ALA A 561 13.07 20.25 25.17
N VAL A 562 14.00 19.71 25.96
CA VAL A 562 13.83 19.54 27.41
C VAL A 562 14.01 20.89 28.10
N GLY A 563 13.03 21.31 28.88
CA GLY A 563 13.00 22.58 29.55
C GLY A 563 14.20 22.75 30.49
N GLY A 564 14.91 23.86 30.32
CA GLY A 564 16.11 24.18 31.11
C GLY A 564 17.26 23.18 31.00
N LYS A 565 17.20 22.20 30.05
CA LYS A 565 18.16 21.09 29.89
C LYS A 565 18.35 20.26 31.19
N ILE A 566 17.26 20.07 31.94
CA ILE A 566 17.30 19.35 33.23
C ILE A 566 17.03 17.87 33.00
N ALA A 567 18.04 17.02 33.19
CA ALA A 567 17.95 15.57 33.08
C ALA A 567 17.33 14.95 34.35
N ALA A 568 15.99 15.03 34.50
CA ALA A 568 15.27 14.48 35.65
C ALA A 568 13.85 14.00 35.21
N ASN A 569 13.32 13.02 35.95
CA ASN A 569 11.95 12.54 35.77
C ASN A 569 10.93 13.68 35.94
N GLY A 570 9.99 13.81 35.04
CA GLY A 570 8.96 14.83 35.03
C GLY A 570 9.43 16.21 34.56
N THR A 571 10.65 16.32 34.01
CA THR A 571 11.05 17.59 33.38
C THR A 571 10.22 17.82 32.12
N ASN A 572 9.68 19.01 32.03
CA ASN A 572 8.80 19.42 30.96
C ASN A 572 9.49 19.48 29.59
N VAL A 573 8.77 19.15 28.54
CA VAL A 573 9.19 19.34 27.15
C VAL A 573 8.53 20.60 26.61
N VAL A 574 9.33 21.44 26.00
CA VAL A 574 8.94 22.76 25.48
C VAL A 574 9.52 22.95 24.08
N GLN A 575 9.11 23.99 23.39
CA GLN A 575 9.83 24.45 22.20
C GLN A 575 10.93 25.45 22.54
N SER A 576 12.07 25.39 21.83
CA SER A 576 13.25 26.25 22.04
C SER A 576 13.91 26.67 20.73
N ALA A 577 14.53 27.84 20.74
CA ALA A 577 15.38 28.32 19.62
C ALA A 577 16.66 27.47 19.48
N GLU A 578 17.10 26.83 20.56
CA GLU A 578 18.26 25.96 20.56
C GLU A 578 17.85 24.51 20.22
N ALA A 579 18.44 23.96 19.15
CA ALA A 579 18.20 22.58 18.73
C ALA A 579 18.80 21.59 19.73
N GLN A 580 17.97 20.71 20.29
CA GLN A 580 18.40 19.57 21.09
C GLN A 580 18.30 18.28 20.26
N SER A 581 19.11 17.28 20.63
CA SER A 581 19.16 16.01 19.91
C SER A 581 18.33 14.93 20.59
N TRP A 582 17.69 14.11 19.75
CA TRP A 582 16.86 12.99 20.18
C TRP A 582 17.33 11.72 19.48
N ARG A 583 17.56 10.65 20.25
CA ARG A 583 17.89 9.32 19.76
C ARG A 583 16.64 8.45 19.68
N LEU A 584 16.48 7.75 18.61
CA LEU A 584 15.35 6.83 18.43
C LEU A 584 15.77 5.40 18.76
N GLU A 585 14.88 4.65 19.39
CA GLU A 585 14.99 3.21 19.62
C GLU A 585 13.71 2.56 19.10
N ASP A 586 13.86 1.65 18.16
CA ASP A 586 12.74 0.91 17.61
C ASP A 586 12.08 0.06 18.70
N ALA A 587 10.79 0.18 18.85
CA ALA A 587 10.00 -0.51 19.87
C ALA A 587 9.06 -1.58 19.26
N GLY A 588 9.11 -1.77 17.92
CA GLY A 588 8.22 -2.63 17.17
C GLY A 588 6.93 -1.91 16.73
N ASP A 589 6.20 -2.50 15.82
CA ASP A 589 4.89 -2.02 15.31
C ASP A 589 4.90 -0.57 14.79
N GLY A 590 6.07 -0.10 14.28
CA GLY A 590 6.26 1.27 13.80
C GLY A 590 6.41 2.32 14.90
N TYR A 591 6.45 1.91 16.18
CA TYR A 591 6.66 2.82 17.31
C TYR A 591 8.13 2.94 17.70
N TYR A 592 8.48 4.10 18.21
CA TYR A 592 9.81 4.45 18.69
C TYR A 592 9.77 4.97 20.13
N ARG A 593 10.81 4.64 20.91
CA ARG A 593 11.16 5.37 22.12
C ARG A 593 12.08 6.51 21.74
N ILE A 594 11.74 7.73 22.15
CA ILE A 594 12.47 8.96 21.77
C ILE A 594 13.28 9.44 22.96
N TYR A 595 14.57 9.05 23.02
CA TYR A 595 15.48 9.41 24.09
C TYR A 595 16.06 10.80 23.91
N SER A 596 16.06 11.60 25.00
CA SER A 596 16.74 12.88 25.04
C SER A 596 18.26 12.71 25.22
N GLU A 597 19.04 13.42 24.44
CA GLU A 597 20.49 13.52 24.64
C GLU A 597 20.87 14.39 25.85
N VAL A 598 19.90 15.10 26.44
CA VAL A 598 20.11 15.76 27.73
C VAL A 598 20.33 14.71 28.83
N GLY A 599 21.52 14.69 29.38
CA GLY A 599 21.98 13.73 30.38
C GLY A 599 22.90 12.66 29.76
N ASN A 600 22.46 11.75 28.92
CA ASN A 600 23.31 10.69 28.36
C ASN A 600 22.71 9.96 27.14
N GLY A 601 21.59 10.40 26.63
CA GLY A 601 20.93 9.75 25.49
C GLY A 601 20.36 8.34 25.76
N LYS A 602 20.32 7.87 26.99
CA LYS A 602 19.96 6.49 27.37
C LYS A 602 18.99 6.37 28.53
N THR A 603 18.84 7.41 29.33
CA THR A 603 18.08 7.34 30.59
C THR A 603 16.69 7.94 30.47
N TYR A 604 16.55 9.10 29.86
CA TYR A 604 15.31 9.85 29.81
C TYR A 604 14.76 9.89 28.38
N LEU A 605 13.49 9.60 28.25
CA LEU A 605 12.80 9.59 26.97
C LEU A 605 11.46 10.32 27.09
N LEU A 606 10.88 10.73 25.96
CA LEU A 606 9.57 11.37 25.94
C LEU A 606 8.54 10.48 26.62
N ASP A 607 7.64 11.12 27.34
CA ASP A 607 6.63 10.46 28.17
C ASP A 607 5.35 11.31 28.20
N VAL A 608 4.22 10.67 27.89
CA VAL A 608 2.88 11.25 28.09
C VAL A 608 2.53 11.17 29.57
N ASP A 609 2.29 12.29 30.21
CA ASP A 609 2.17 12.42 31.67
C ASP A 609 1.09 11.48 32.23
N TYR A 610 1.55 10.51 33.04
CA TYR A 610 0.74 9.44 33.65
C TYR A 610 -0.01 8.54 32.60
N GLY A 611 0.35 8.56 31.32
CA GLY A 611 -0.33 7.81 30.27
C GLY A 611 -1.80 8.21 30.09
N LYS A 612 -2.13 9.48 30.32
CA LYS A 612 -3.49 10.00 30.11
C LYS A 612 -3.77 10.20 28.64
N THR A 613 -5.05 10.19 28.28
CA THR A 613 -5.55 10.32 26.91
C THR A 613 -6.34 11.61 26.66
N ASP A 614 -6.43 12.49 27.67
CA ASP A 614 -7.19 13.74 27.56
C ASP A 614 -6.40 14.77 26.74
N ASN A 615 -7.09 15.52 25.88
CA ASN A 615 -6.53 16.67 25.18
C ASN A 615 -5.88 17.65 26.15
N GLY A 616 -4.65 18.08 25.87
CA GLY A 616 -3.86 18.95 26.74
C GLY A 616 -3.00 18.21 27.76
N THR A 617 -2.92 16.86 27.67
CA THR A 617 -2.00 16.10 28.51
C THR A 617 -0.56 16.50 28.23
N ASN A 618 0.19 16.75 29.28
CA ASN A 618 1.56 17.26 29.20
C ASN A 618 2.54 16.21 28.66
N ILE A 619 3.50 16.65 27.86
CA ILE A 619 4.65 15.85 27.44
C ILE A 619 5.87 16.24 28.27
N GLY A 620 6.47 15.26 28.89
CA GLY A 620 7.71 15.41 29.66
C GLY A 620 8.78 14.41 29.25
N ILE A 621 9.87 14.38 30.03
CA ILE A 621 10.82 13.26 29.94
C ILE A 621 10.76 12.43 31.23
N TYR A 622 10.89 11.13 31.10
CA TYR A 622 10.89 10.19 32.21
C TYR A 622 11.87 9.04 31.95
N SER A 623 12.30 8.35 33.02
CA SER A 623 13.06 7.11 32.87
C SER A 623 12.23 6.02 32.19
N ASN A 624 12.86 5.11 31.47
CA ASN A 624 12.15 4.07 30.70
C ASN A 624 11.30 3.16 31.62
N THR A 625 9.99 3.26 31.53
CA THR A 625 8.99 2.46 32.25
C THR A 625 8.47 1.29 31.41
N LYS A 626 8.81 1.25 30.11
CA LYS A 626 8.29 0.29 29.11
C LYS A 626 6.77 0.35 28.93
N SER A 627 6.12 1.45 29.29
CA SER A 627 4.69 1.67 29.09
C SER A 627 4.40 2.27 27.72
N ASP A 628 3.13 2.21 27.30
CA ASP A 628 2.66 2.84 26.06
C ASP A 628 2.77 4.37 26.08
N ALA A 629 2.81 4.99 27.26
CA ALA A 629 3.07 6.42 27.43
C ALA A 629 4.42 6.91 26.82
N GLN A 630 5.32 6.00 26.51
CA GLN A 630 6.67 6.26 25.99
C GLN A 630 6.84 5.77 24.55
N LEU A 631 5.75 5.45 23.86
CA LEU A 631 5.75 4.96 22.49
C LEU A 631 5.13 5.99 21.57
N PHE A 632 5.90 6.39 20.56
CA PHE A 632 5.55 7.42 19.60
C PHE A 632 5.76 6.90 18.17
N LYS A 633 4.94 7.32 17.25
CA LYS A 633 5.02 6.93 15.84
C LYS A 633 5.19 8.18 14.97
N PHE A 634 6.09 8.12 14.00
CA PHE A 634 6.31 9.20 13.03
C PHE A 634 5.50 8.91 11.77
N VAL A 635 4.56 9.78 11.47
CA VAL A 635 3.70 9.69 10.27
C VAL A 635 4.13 10.77 9.29
N ASP A 636 4.61 10.38 8.10
CA ASP A 636 5.01 11.31 7.04
C ASP A 636 3.77 12.01 6.46
N ASN A 637 3.77 13.33 6.43
CA ASN A 637 2.69 14.15 5.86
C ASN A 637 2.86 14.40 4.35
N ALA A 638 3.85 13.79 3.72
CA ALA A 638 4.22 13.99 2.30
C ALA A 638 4.55 15.45 1.90
N ASP A 639 4.66 16.35 2.87
CA ASP A 639 5.01 17.78 2.68
C ASP A 639 6.38 18.12 3.32
N GLY A 640 7.18 17.10 3.67
CA GLY A 640 8.47 17.23 4.34
C GLY A 640 8.35 17.36 5.86
N THR A 641 7.17 17.18 6.41
CA THR A 641 6.92 17.18 7.86
C THR A 641 6.39 15.81 8.32
N TYR A 642 6.42 15.60 9.63
CA TYR A 642 5.87 14.43 10.30
C TYR A 642 4.84 14.85 11.35
N THR A 643 3.78 14.06 11.48
CA THR A 643 2.94 14.03 12.68
C THR A 643 3.54 12.97 13.63
N ILE A 644 3.73 13.32 14.90
CA ILE A 644 4.29 12.37 15.91
C ILE A 644 3.13 11.95 16.80
N THR A 645 2.57 10.76 16.54
CA THR A 645 1.40 10.24 17.27
C THR A 645 1.81 9.50 18.56
N THR A 646 0.84 9.27 19.45
CA THR A 646 1.05 8.63 20.77
C THR A 646 0.30 7.29 20.83
N LYS A 647 0.96 6.24 21.32
CA LYS A 647 0.34 4.92 21.45
C LYS A 647 -0.77 4.86 22.50
N VAL A 648 -0.69 5.67 23.56
CA VAL A 648 -1.72 5.68 24.61
C VAL A 648 -3.12 6.05 24.11
N THR A 649 -3.21 6.71 22.96
CA THR A 649 -4.48 7.11 22.30
C THR A 649 -4.75 6.31 21.04
N ASP A 650 -4.04 5.19 20.82
CA ASP A 650 -4.10 4.41 19.59
C ASP A 650 -3.92 5.28 18.32
N ASP A 651 -2.94 6.21 18.36
CA ASP A 651 -2.58 7.15 17.29
C ASP A 651 -3.62 8.27 17.00
N SER A 652 -4.69 8.39 17.76
CA SER A 652 -5.69 9.46 17.58
C SER A 652 -5.17 10.83 18.03
N SER A 653 -4.21 10.88 18.95
CA SER A 653 -3.55 12.11 19.41
C SER A 653 -2.09 12.18 18.99
N CYS A 654 -1.54 13.39 18.95
CA CYS A 654 -0.17 13.67 18.55
C CYS A 654 0.48 14.80 19.37
N LEU A 655 1.77 14.95 19.22
CA LEU A 655 2.51 16.05 19.82
C LEU A 655 2.13 17.37 19.15
N GLY A 656 1.65 18.32 19.93
CA GLY A 656 1.32 19.68 19.48
C GLY A 656 1.88 20.75 20.44
N VAL A 657 1.93 21.97 20.00
CA VAL A 657 2.36 23.12 20.80
C VAL A 657 1.17 23.83 21.40
N ASP A 658 1.15 23.97 22.71
CA ASP A 658 0.06 24.60 23.46
C ASP A 658 -0.38 25.95 22.86
N GLY A 659 -1.69 26.05 22.54
CA GLY A 659 -2.29 27.24 21.98
C GLY A 659 -1.69 27.69 20.65
N MET A 660 -1.10 26.80 19.85
CA MET A 660 -0.41 27.11 18.58
C MET A 660 0.66 28.19 18.76
N SER A 661 1.26 28.28 19.93
CA SER A 661 2.20 29.33 20.34
C SER A 661 3.48 29.33 19.47
N LYS A 662 3.96 30.51 19.11
CA LYS A 662 5.27 30.69 18.43
C LYS A 662 6.36 31.18 19.39
N ASN A 663 6.09 31.21 20.68
CA ASN A 663 7.02 31.74 21.68
C ASN A 663 7.97 30.65 22.17
N GLU A 664 9.24 31.03 22.41
CA GLU A 664 10.17 30.13 23.08
C GLU A 664 9.67 29.77 24.48
N GLY A 665 9.87 28.53 24.89
CA GLY A 665 9.41 28.02 26.18
C GLY A 665 7.94 27.61 26.21
N ALA A 666 7.19 27.73 25.11
CA ALA A 666 5.83 27.22 25.05
C ALA A 666 5.80 25.69 25.22
N ASN A 667 4.77 25.20 25.92
CA ASN A 667 4.64 23.80 26.28
C ASN A 667 4.34 22.92 25.07
N VAL A 668 4.80 21.67 25.13
CA VAL A 668 4.42 20.63 24.18
C VAL A 668 3.44 19.68 24.88
N LEU A 669 2.34 19.40 24.22
CA LEU A 669 1.20 18.66 24.74
C LEU A 669 0.84 17.50 23.81
N GLU A 670 0.14 16.54 24.34
CA GLU A 670 -0.68 15.60 23.57
C GLU A 670 -2.03 16.26 23.27
N TRP A 671 -2.45 16.21 22.03
CA TRP A 671 -3.73 16.71 21.56
C TRP A 671 -4.23 15.88 20.38
N GLU A 672 -5.55 15.77 20.23
CA GLU A 672 -6.19 15.15 19.05
C GLU A 672 -5.58 15.69 17.74
N CYS A 673 -5.24 14.80 16.79
CA CYS A 673 -4.51 15.18 15.59
C CYS A 673 -5.39 15.98 14.63
N ALA A 674 -5.29 17.30 14.66
CA ALA A 674 -6.06 18.22 13.82
C ALA A 674 -5.38 18.54 12.46
N GLY A 675 -4.16 18.01 12.19
CA GLY A 675 -3.41 18.30 10.96
C GLY A 675 -2.91 19.75 10.83
N THR A 676 -3.02 20.57 11.87
CA THR A 676 -2.56 21.95 11.93
C THR A 676 -1.04 22.05 11.98
N ASP A 677 -0.46 23.19 11.61
CA ASP A 677 1.00 23.36 11.51
C ASP A 677 1.73 23.20 12.86
N ASP A 678 1.08 23.42 13.99
CA ASP A 678 1.61 23.19 15.34
C ASP A 678 1.71 21.70 15.70
N HIS A 679 0.96 20.82 15.01
CA HIS A 679 1.05 19.35 15.10
C HIS A 679 2.04 18.75 14.11
N LYS A 680 2.65 19.57 13.24
CA LYS A 680 3.59 19.13 12.21
C LYS A 680 5.02 19.44 12.61
N TRP A 681 5.89 18.46 12.41
CA TRP A 681 7.28 18.53 12.82
C TRP A 681 8.24 18.19 11.68
N ILE A 682 9.25 19.03 11.46
CA ILE A 682 10.37 18.78 10.56
C ILE A 682 11.39 17.96 11.35
N VAL A 683 11.60 16.71 10.95
CA VAL A 683 12.50 15.76 11.64
C VAL A 683 13.76 15.63 10.79
N SER A 684 14.87 16.18 11.26
CA SER A 684 16.13 16.23 10.52
C SER A 684 17.21 15.41 11.19
N PRO A 685 17.89 14.51 10.47
CA PRO A 685 19.05 13.80 11.03
C PRO A 685 20.13 14.78 11.49
N LYS A 686 20.63 14.58 12.70
CA LYS A 686 21.80 15.30 13.23
C LYS A 686 23.04 14.46 13.00
N VAL A 687 23.72 14.73 11.88
CA VAL A 687 24.94 14.03 11.49
C VAL A 687 26.13 14.72 12.14
N GLU A 688 26.88 14.00 12.94
CA GLU A 688 28.13 14.52 13.55
C GLU A 688 29.31 14.15 12.65
N PRO A 689 30.15 15.10 12.26
CA PRO A 689 31.37 14.81 11.51
C PRO A 689 32.33 13.95 12.34
N MET A 690 32.98 12.98 11.69
CA MET A 690 33.99 12.14 12.33
C MET A 690 35.39 12.71 12.09
N ASP A 691 36.23 12.72 13.13
CA ASP A 691 37.60 13.22 13.11
C ASP A 691 38.62 12.13 13.35
N GLY A 692 39.49 11.93 12.39
CA GLY A 692 40.73 11.16 12.51
C GLY A 692 41.98 12.07 12.66
N THR A 693 43.14 11.54 12.35
CA THR A 693 44.41 12.31 12.35
C THR A 693 44.57 13.11 11.06
N LEU A 694 44.52 12.42 9.92
CA LEU A 694 44.66 12.95 8.56
C LEU A 694 43.31 13.33 7.94
N ILE A 695 42.26 12.63 8.31
CA ILE A 695 40.89 12.82 7.84
C ILE A 695 40.15 13.66 8.89
N LYS A 696 39.69 14.84 8.53
CA LYS A 696 38.95 15.75 9.41
C LYS A 696 37.56 16.02 8.89
N ALA A 697 36.61 16.18 9.80
CA ALA A 697 35.23 16.52 9.51
C ALA A 697 34.62 15.60 8.43
N LEU A 698 34.87 14.28 8.53
CA LEU A 698 34.23 13.31 7.63
C LEU A 698 32.71 13.35 7.83
N THR A 699 32.01 13.82 6.82
CA THR A 699 30.56 13.95 6.79
C THR A 699 29.99 12.97 5.76
N ILE A 700 29.04 12.15 6.17
CA ILE A 700 28.40 11.15 5.32
C ILE A 700 27.11 11.72 4.74
N GLN A 701 26.95 11.70 3.43
CA GLN A 701 25.74 12.02 2.69
C GLN A 701 24.92 10.78 2.34
N ASP A 702 25.55 9.59 2.29
CA ASP A 702 24.89 8.30 2.13
C ASP A 702 24.14 7.92 3.41
N MET A 703 22.95 8.49 3.60
CA MET A 703 22.15 8.29 4.80
C MET A 703 21.55 6.88 4.88
N GLU A 704 21.36 6.23 3.75
CA GLU A 704 20.83 4.84 3.68
C GLU A 704 21.79 3.85 4.35
N HIS A 705 23.09 4.07 4.19
CA HIS A 705 24.13 3.19 4.72
C HIS A 705 25.00 3.88 5.78
N TYR A 706 24.50 4.92 6.41
CA TYR A 706 25.24 5.77 7.36
C TYR A 706 26.05 4.96 8.40
N ASN A 707 25.44 3.89 8.93
CA ASN A 707 26.05 3.05 9.98
C ASN A 707 27.28 2.25 9.52
N ALA A 708 27.45 2.07 8.24
CA ALA A 708 28.58 1.35 7.68
C ALA A 708 29.81 2.24 7.47
N TRP A 709 29.65 3.56 7.47
CA TRP A 709 30.75 4.49 7.27
C TRP A 709 31.47 4.76 8.59
N ARG A 710 32.78 4.49 8.65
CA ARG A 710 33.60 4.67 9.86
C ARG A 710 35.01 5.05 9.50
N LEU A 711 35.72 5.69 10.43
CA LEU A 711 37.15 5.90 10.37
C LEU A 711 37.91 4.67 10.89
N VAL A 712 39.07 4.42 10.32
CA VAL A 712 40.08 3.43 10.74
C VAL A 712 41.42 4.12 10.88
N ASP A 713 42.03 4.02 12.04
CA ASP A 713 43.32 4.70 12.34
C ASP A 713 44.47 4.11 11.57
N SER A 714 44.43 2.82 11.23
CA SER A 714 45.55 2.11 10.59
C SER A 714 45.04 0.90 9.82
N ALA A 715 45.23 0.88 8.50
CA ALA A 715 44.89 -0.25 7.64
C ALA A 715 46.10 -1.17 7.43
N SER A 716 45.87 -2.47 7.39
CA SER A 716 46.89 -3.52 7.09
C SER A 716 46.25 -4.74 6.49
N ALA A 717 47.06 -5.68 6.03
CA ALA A 717 46.56 -7.00 5.68
C ALA A 717 45.83 -7.63 6.88
N GLY A 718 44.57 -8.12 6.65
CA GLY A 718 43.64 -8.60 7.68
C GLY A 718 42.66 -7.54 8.24
N SER A 719 42.86 -6.24 7.97
CA SER A 719 41.89 -5.19 8.35
C SER A 719 40.62 -5.31 7.55
N VAL A 720 39.45 -5.01 8.19
CA VAL A 720 38.14 -4.96 7.57
C VAL A 720 38.10 -3.82 6.54
N ILE A 721 37.40 -4.03 5.43
CA ILE A 721 37.30 -3.09 4.30
C ILE A 721 36.04 -2.27 4.36
N TYR A 722 34.90 -2.86 4.79
CA TYR A 722 33.57 -2.25 4.80
C TYR A 722 32.93 -2.31 6.19
N GLY A 723 32.10 -1.37 6.53
CA GLY A 723 31.40 -1.38 7.81
C GLY A 723 30.17 -2.29 7.85
N ASP A 724 29.72 -2.78 6.72
CA ASP A 724 28.54 -3.65 6.55
C ASP A 724 28.88 -5.07 6.04
N ARG A 725 30.18 -5.42 5.95
CA ARG A 725 30.68 -6.74 5.51
C ARG A 725 31.96 -7.13 6.25
N ASP A 726 32.14 -8.40 6.47
CA ASP A 726 33.33 -8.97 7.12
C ASP A 726 34.49 -9.21 6.14
N PHE A 727 34.48 -8.57 4.97
CA PHE A 727 35.59 -8.69 4.03
C PHE A 727 36.84 -7.97 4.54
N THR A 728 37.98 -8.62 4.46
CA THR A 728 39.29 -8.10 4.90
C THR A 728 40.26 -7.97 3.76
N PHE A 729 41.29 -7.13 3.91
CA PHE A 729 42.41 -7.13 2.98
C PHE A 729 43.19 -8.45 3.06
N ALA A 730 43.21 -9.24 2.00
CA ALA A 730 44.09 -10.41 1.86
C ALA A 730 45.54 -9.96 1.58
N SER A 731 45.70 -8.86 0.81
CA SER A 731 46.98 -8.19 0.62
C SER A 731 46.79 -6.68 0.40
N LEU A 732 47.69 -5.88 0.92
CA LEU A 732 47.73 -4.43 0.77
C LEU A 732 49.14 -4.04 0.31
N PRO A 733 49.35 -3.09 -0.64
CA PRO A 733 50.66 -2.53 -0.94
C PRO A 733 51.32 -1.98 0.31
N LYS A 734 52.64 -2.16 0.38
CA LYS A 734 53.45 -1.75 1.54
C LYS A 734 53.31 -0.24 1.82
N GLU A 735 53.17 0.55 0.77
CA GLU A 735 52.99 2.01 0.81
C GLU A 735 51.68 2.42 1.50
N LEU A 736 50.73 1.53 1.60
CA LEU A 736 49.41 1.75 2.23
C LEU A 736 49.28 1.06 3.59
N GLU A 737 50.28 0.29 4.01
CA GLU A 737 50.33 -0.29 5.35
C GLU A 737 50.42 0.82 6.40
N GLY A 738 49.51 0.83 7.37
CA GLY A 738 49.44 1.88 8.40
C GLY A 738 48.69 3.13 7.98
N ALA A 739 48.11 3.18 6.76
CA ALA A 739 47.30 4.30 6.31
C ALA A 739 46.03 4.45 7.16
N GLU A 740 45.67 5.69 7.44
CA GLU A 740 44.34 6.01 7.96
C GLU A 740 43.25 5.76 6.90
N GLY A 741 42.08 5.30 7.23
CA GLY A 741 41.09 4.92 6.22
C GLY A 741 39.66 5.27 6.55
N VAL A 742 38.82 5.21 5.52
CA VAL A 742 37.37 5.26 5.63
C VAL A 742 36.81 3.91 5.22
N LEU A 743 36.25 3.15 6.19
CA LEU A 743 35.39 2.03 5.85
C LEU A 743 34.14 2.59 5.20
N THR A 744 33.86 2.20 3.97
CA THR A 744 32.64 2.61 3.28
C THR A 744 31.55 1.54 3.46
N ALA A 745 30.35 1.81 2.99
CA ALA A 745 29.32 0.79 2.86
C ALA A 745 29.52 0.00 1.56
N CYS A 746 29.64 -1.32 1.63
CA CYS A 746 29.72 -2.18 0.45
C CYS A 746 28.44 -2.06 -0.40
N ASP A 747 27.28 -1.89 0.24
CA ASP A 747 25.98 -1.78 -0.43
C ASP A 747 25.74 -0.42 -1.07
N ALA A 748 26.52 0.63 -0.72
CA ALA A 748 26.48 1.94 -1.39
C ALA A 748 26.98 1.92 -2.84
N LYS A 749 27.43 0.78 -3.37
CA LYS A 749 27.87 0.59 -4.77
C LYS A 749 26.87 1.05 -5.84
N LYS A 750 25.61 1.22 -5.47
CA LYS A 750 24.54 1.70 -6.37
C LYS A 750 23.94 3.04 -5.92
N THR A 751 24.45 3.64 -4.86
CA THR A 751 23.98 4.95 -4.40
C THR A 751 24.51 6.02 -5.34
N ASN A 752 23.61 6.88 -5.84
CA ASN A 752 23.96 7.93 -6.77
C ASN A 752 24.36 9.22 -6.01
N GLY A 753 25.21 10.04 -6.62
CA GLY A 753 25.61 11.35 -6.10
C GLY A 753 26.83 11.29 -5.18
N ASP A 754 26.96 12.31 -4.33
CA ASP A 754 28.01 12.43 -3.34
C ASP A 754 27.71 11.51 -2.15
N LEU A 755 28.65 10.64 -1.78
CA LEU A 755 28.47 9.67 -0.69
C LEU A 755 29.06 10.17 0.63
N ALA A 756 30.20 10.83 0.57
CA ALA A 756 30.85 11.44 1.75
C ALA A 756 31.81 12.56 1.37
N THR A 757 32.13 13.40 2.33
CA THR A 757 33.18 14.42 2.18
C THR A 757 34.00 14.51 3.44
N PHE A 758 35.28 14.84 3.30
CA PHE A 758 36.14 15.15 4.44
C PHE A 758 37.13 16.28 4.12
N THR A 759 37.79 16.79 5.13
CA THR A 759 38.83 17.83 5.01
C THR A 759 40.19 17.22 5.34
N ALA A 760 41.21 17.54 4.52
CA ALA A 760 42.58 17.11 4.75
C ALA A 760 43.15 17.75 6.04
N GLY A 761 43.54 16.94 7.02
CA GLY A 761 44.09 17.42 8.31
C GLY A 761 45.53 17.86 8.23
N ALA A 762 46.26 17.41 7.23
CA ALA A 762 47.62 17.77 6.84
C ALA A 762 47.72 17.77 5.31
N ASP A 763 48.92 17.97 4.74
CA ASP A 763 49.14 17.61 3.36
C ASP A 763 49.08 16.09 3.25
N ILE A 764 48.20 15.58 2.41
CA ILE A 764 47.86 14.14 2.31
C ILE A 764 47.89 13.65 0.88
N THR A 765 48.06 12.32 0.76
CA THR A 765 47.71 11.58 -0.46
C THR A 765 46.52 10.68 -0.13
N THR A 766 45.40 10.86 -0.84
CA THR A 766 44.25 10.03 -0.73
C THR A 766 44.26 8.96 -1.80
N TYR A 767 43.92 7.73 -1.42
CA TYR A 767 43.85 6.57 -2.29
C TYR A 767 42.45 5.99 -2.28
N VAL A 768 41.89 5.80 -3.48
CA VAL A 768 40.61 5.13 -3.68
C VAL A 768 40.88 3.76 -4.29
N LEU A 769 40.46 2.73 -3.58
CA LEU A 769 40.61 1.33 -3.96
C LEU A 769 39.32 0.89 -4.64
N LEU A 770 39.30 0.96 -5.98
CA LEU A 770 38.12 0.68 -6.81
C LEU A 770 38.15 -0.78 -7.29
N ASP A 771 37.04 -1.48 -7.19
CA ASP A 771 36.86 -2.83 -7.70
C ASP A 771 37.22 -2.91 -9.20
N GLN A 772 38.12 -3.77 -9.57
CA GLN A 772 38.61 -3.94 -10.96
C GLN A 772 37.48 -4.26 -11.96
N ARG A 773 36.33 -4.77 -11.48
CA ARG A 773 35.16 -5.06 -12.32
C ARG A 773 34.36 -3.81 -12.70
N VAL A 774 34.63 -2.67 -12.08
CA VAL A 774 34.10 -1.37 -12.49
C VAL A 774 34.87 -0.90 -13.71
N THR A 775 34.34 -1.14 -14.90
CA THR A 775 35.04 -0.89 -16.18
C THR A 775 34.98 0.58 -16.61
N THR A 776 34.01 1.33 -16.12
CA THR A 776 33.88 2.78 -16.37
C THR A 776 34.28 3.53 -15.10
N VAL A 777 35.41 4.25 -15.19
CA VAL A 777 35.86 5.07 -14.05
C VAL A 777 34.83 6.16 -13.77
N PRO A 778 34.35 6.29 -12.51
CA PRO A 778 33.40 7.35 -12.13
C PRO A 778 33.92 8.74 -12.42
N ASP A 779 33.03 9.67 -12.81
CA ASP A 779 33.43 11.04 -13.25
C ASP A 779 34.31 11.78 -12.23
N TRP A 780 34.01 11.63 -10.94
CA TRP A 780 34.77 12.27 -9.85
C TRP A 780 36.20 11.70 -9.66
N LEU A 781 36.50 10.51 -10.23
CA LEU A 781 37.86 9.90 -10.23
C LEU A 781 38.64 10.16 -11.51
N THR A 782 38.10 10.83 -12.52
CA THR A 782 38.73 10.98 -13.84
C THR A 782 39.99 11.83 -13.80
N ASP A 783 40.16 12.71 -12.83
CA ASP A 783 41.37 13.54 -12.62
C ASP A 783 42.32 12.95 -11.57
N TRP A 784 42.07 11.70 -11.11
CA TRP A 784 42.96 10.96 -10.22
C TRP A 784 43.92 10.12 -11.00
N THR A 785 45.11 9.88 -10.43
CA THR A 785 46.17 9.09 -11.06
C THR A 785 46.00 7.60 -10.75
N ASN A 786 45.90 6.75 -11.77
CA ASN A 786 45.98 5.31 -11.57
C ASN A 786 47.42 4.94 -11.18
N THR A 787 47.62 4.42 -9.99
CA THR A 787 48.94 4.14 -9.41
C THR A 787 49.61 2.88 -9.96
N THR A 788 48.90 2.03 -10.72
CA THR A 788 49.25 0.67 -11.12
C THR A 788 49.41 -0.33 -9.95
N LEU A 789 49.22 0.12 -8.71
CA LEU A 789 49.15 -0.73 -7.53
C LEU A 789 47.81 -1.46 -7.48
N THR A 790 47.80 -2.62 -6.83
CA THR A 790 46.60 -3.40 -6.59
C THR A 790 46.56 -3.91 -5.15
N ALA A 791 45.31 -4.06 -4.61
CA ALA A 791 45.06 -4.74 -3.35
C ALA A 791 44.12 -5.93 -3.59
N GLN A 792 44.17 -6.93 -2.71
CA GLN A 792 43.28 -8.11 -2.77
C GLN A 792 42.40 -8.16 -1.52
N ALA A 793 41.14 -8.52 -1.67
CA ALA A 793 40.23 -8.80 -0.56
C ALA A 793 40.09 -10.30 -0.32
N SER A 794 39.62 -10.68 0.87
CA SER A 794 39.37 -12.06 1.29
C SER A 794 38.27 -12.77 0.50
N ASN A 795 37.47 -12.05 -0.26
CA ASN A 795 36.43 -12.54 -1.16
C ASN A 795 36.85 -12.56 -2.64
N ASP A 796 38.19 -12.67 -2.90
CA ASP A 796 38.84 -12.73 -4.23
C ASP A 796 38.62 -11.47 -5.11
N VAL A 797 38.22 -10.34 -4.52
CA VAL A 797 38.11 -9.07 -5.25
C VAL A 797 39.48 -8.42 -5.35
N THR A 798 39.85 -8.00 -6.58
CA THR A 798 41.02 -7.19 -6.85
C THR A 798 40.60 -5.72 -6.96
N TYR A 799 41.32 -4.83 -6.25
CA TYR A 799 41.16 -3.39 -6.36
C TYR A 799 42.28 -2.78 -7.21
N VAL A 800 41.86 -1.86 -8.10
CA VAL A 800 42.77 -0.92 -8.78
C VAL A 800 42.80 0.35 -7.92
N ILE A 801 44.01 0.91 -7.73
CA ILE A 801 44.21 2.01 -6.79
C ILE A 801 44.45 3.32 -7.53
N TYR A 802 43.60 4.28 -7.27
CA TYR A 802 43.70 5.67 -7.74
C TYR A 802 44.21 6.54 -6.63
N SER A 803 45.07 7.55 -6.91
CA SER A 803 45.58 8.49 -5.92
C SER A 803 45.46 9.93 -6.36
N LYS A 804 45.32 10.82 -5.37
CA LYS A 804 45.35 12.26 -5.54
C LYS A 804 45.88 12.94 -4.29
N ALA A 805 46.75 13.95 -4.47
CA ALA A 805 47.25 14.75 -3.40
C ALA A 805 46.33 15.91 -3.06
N PHE A 806 46.20 16.23 -1.77
CA PHE A 806 45.40 17.34 -1.26
C PHE A 806 46.22 18.11 -0.23
N ALA A 807 46.23 19.43 -0.29
CA ALA A 807 46.87 20.28 0.72
C ALA A 807 46.03 20.32 2.01
N LYS A 808 46.67 20.59 3.15
CA LYS A 808 45.95 20.79 4.43
C LYS A 808 44.81 21.80 4.30
N GLY A 809 43.64 21.39 4.74
CA GLY A 809 42.42 22.19 4.71
C GLY A 809 41.60 22.04 3.42
N GLU A 810 42.11 21.35 2.39
CA GLU A 810 41.33 21.07 1.19
C GLU A 810 40.24 20.04 1.44
N ARG A 811 39.10 20.20 0.74
CA ARG A 811 37.97 19.27 0.81
C ARG A 811 38.15 18.13 -0.16
N VAL A 812 37.97 16.92 0.31
CA VAL A 812 37.96 15.69 -0.49
C VAL A 812 36.50 15.23 -0.64
N LEU A 813 36.09 15.00 -1.90
CA LEU A 813 34.77 14.49 -2.25
C LEU A 813 34.88 13.00 -2.59
N LEU A 814 33.97 12.21 -2.05
CA LEU A 814 33.80 10.80 -2.33
C LEU A 814 32.44 10.57 -2.99
N GLY A 815 32.42 10.36 -4.29
CA GLY A 815 31.21 10.22 -5.09
C GLY A 815 30.75 8.78 -5.29
N THR A 816 29.81 8.58 -6.21
CA THR A 816 29.26 7.27 -6.54
C THR A 816 30.31 6.28 -7.06
N ASN A 817 30.06 4.98 -6.86
CA ASN A 817 30.87 3.88 -7.43
C ASN A 817 30.60 3.61 -8.93
N GLY A 818 29.97 4.54 -9.66
CA GLY A 818 29.60 4.33 -11.06
C GLY A 818 28.35 3.47 -11.25
N MET A 819 27.57 3.21 -10.21
CA MET A 819 26.28 2.48 -10.23
C MET A 819 26.38 1.02 -10.70
N SER A 820 27.56 0.40 -10.66
CA SER A 820 27.75 -0.99 -11.08
C SER A 820 27.30 -1.97 -10.01
N GLY A 821 26.31 -2.80 -10.31
CA GLY A 821 25.73 -3.77 -9.38
C GLY A 821 26.45 -5.10 -9.25
N SER A 822 27.36 -5.42 -10.17
CA SER A 822 28.10 -6.68 -10.16
C SER A 822 29.48 -6.59 -9.48
N CYS A 823 29.75 -5.53 -8.72
CA CYS A 823 30.98 -5.24 -8.01
C CYS A 823 30.72 -4.99 -6.52
N VAL A 824 31.76 -4.76 -5.73
CA VAL A 824 31.70 -4.15 -4.41
C VAL A 824 31.90 -2.64 -4.50
N ASN A 825 31.58 -1.90 -3.44
CA ASN A 825 31.92 -0.48 -3.39
C ASN A 825 33.43 -0.28 -3.30
N TYR A 826 33.92 0.96 -3.44
CA TYR A 826 35.30 1.32 -3.19
C TYR A 826 35.54 1.46 -1.68
N THR A 827 36.82 1.48 -1.28
CA THR A 827 37.26 1.92 0.04
C THR A 827 38.36 2.98 -0.10
N VAL A 828 38.61 3.73 0.98
CA VAL A 828 39.50 4.91 0.93
C VAL A 828 40.59 4.79 1.99
N LEU A 829 41.82 5.02 1.59
CA LEU A 829 43.01 5.08 2.47
C LEU A 829 43.69 6.44 2.30
N VAL A 830 44.29 6.96 3.38
CA VAL A 830 44.90 8.28 3.39
C VAL A 830 46.25 8.16 4.09
N THR A 831 47.29 8.69 3.44
CA THR A 831 48.63 8.83 4.05
C THR A 831 49.02 10.32 4.15
N ALA A 832 49.91 10.68 5.07
CA ALA A 832 50.57 11.98 5.00
C ALA A 832 51.32 12.09 3.68
N ALA A 833 51.20 13.25 3.00
CA ALA A 833 52.04 13.48 1.83
C ALA A 833 53.50 13.48 2.30
N HIS A 834 54.31 12.66 1.69
CA HIS A 834 55.77 12.72 1.93
C HIS A 834 56.24 14.10 1.47
N ALA A 835 56.94 14.82 2.34
CA ALA A 835 57.61 16.05 1.92
C ALA A 835 58.46 15.70 0.68
N ASN A 836 58.25 16.47 -0.38
CA ASN A 836 59.02 16.30 -1.63
C ASN A 836 60.49 16.55 -1.33
N ILE A 837 61.18 15.52 -0.79
CA ILE A 837 62.56 15.62 -0.40
C ILE A 837 63.38 15.52 -1.66
N ARG A 838 64.08 16.61 -1.97
CA ARG A 838 64.90 16.71 -3.14
C ARG A 838 65.99 15.64 -3.09
N GLY A 839 65.96 14.70 -4.01
CA GLY A 839 66.83 13.53 -4.06
C GLY A 839 66.26 12.20 -3.61
N ASP A 840 65.03 12.19 -3.08
CA ASP A 840 64.29 10.98 -2.71
C ASP A 840 63.63 10.37 -3.96
N LEU A 841 64.40 9.50 -4.66
CA LEU A 841 63.94 8.87 -5.91
C LEU A 841 63.06 7.68 -5.68
N ASN A 842 63.14 7.05 -4.51
CA ASN A 842 62.30 5.89 -4.17
C ASN A 842 60.99 6.30 -3.48
N ALA A 843 60.82 7.61 -3.22
CA ALA A 843 59.66 8.22 -2.60
C ALA A 843 59.31 7.60 -1.23
N ASP A 844 60.35 7.20 -0.43
CA ASP A 844 60.16 6.65 0.89
C ASP A 844 60.15 7.72 2.01
N GLY A 845 60.31 9.00 1.63
CA GLY A 845 60.30 10.13 2.55
C GLY A 845 61.64 10.41 3.22
N GLU A 846 62.69 9.72 2.82
CA GLU A 846 64.03 9.90 3.36
C GLU A 846 65.05 9.97 2.23
N LEU A 847 65.99 10.91 2.30
CA LEU A 847 67.17 10.94 1.42
C LEU A 847 68.26 10.02 1.98
N THR A 848 68.42 8.85 1.33
CA THR A 848 69.34 7.82 1.82
C THR A 848 70.26 7.30 0.71
N ILE A 849 71.16 6.40 1.05
CA ILE A 849 72.02 5.70 0.08
C ILE A 849 71.20 4.85 -0.93
N ALA A 850 69.97 4.49 -0.59
CA ALA A 850 69.06 3.75 -1.46
C ALA A 850 68.77 4.54 -2.73
N ASP A 851 68.53 5.87 -2.60
CA ASP A 851 68.26 6.77 -3.72
C ASP A 851 69.45 6.89 -4.66
N VAL A 852 70.62 6.97 -4.08
CA VAL A 852 71.88 6.96 -4.89
C VAL A 852 72.04 5.68 -5.66
N LEU A 853 71.79 4.53 -5.03
CA LEU A 853 71.84 3.25 -5.67
C LEU A 853 70.75 3.08 -6.76
N LEU A 854 69.59 3.59 -6.50
CA LEU A 854 68.48 3.55 -7.43
C LEU A 854 68.78 4.39 -8.68
N LEU A 855 69.28 5.65 -8.53
CA LEU A 855 69.69 6.46 -9.65
C LEU A 855 70.84 5.85 -10.42
N GLN A 856 71.83 5.23 -9.73
CA GLN A 856 72.98 4.54 -10.39
C GLN A 856 72.47 3.37 -11.24
N ARG A 857 71.62 2.53 -10.72
CA ARG A 857 71.02 1.41 -11.47
C ARG A 857 70.26 1.91 -12.69
N TRP A 858 69.52 2.99 -12.57
CA TRP A 858 68.75 3.57 -13.67
C TRP A 858 69.68 4.11 -14.77
N LEU A 859 70.73 4.88 -14.41
CA LEU A 859 71.72 5.43 -15.32
C LEU A 859 72.50 4.32 -16.02
N LEU A 860 72.73 3.14 -15.38
CA LEU A 860 73.40 1.98 -15.96
C LEU A 860 72.39 1.11 -16.76
N ALA A 861 71.18 1.53 -16.98
CA ALA A 861 70.13 0.82 -17.67
C ALA A 861 69.95 -0.64 -17.17
N VAL A 862 70.02 -0.84 -15.83
CA VAL A 862 69.77 -2.15 -15.24
C VAL A 862 68.24 -2.46 -15.43
N LEU A 863 68.01 -3.62 -16.03
CA LEU A 863 66.60 -4.11 -16.29
C LEU A 863 65.78 -4.11 -15.02
N ASP A 864 64.54 -3.75 -15.15
CA ASP A 864 63.52 -3.65 -14.08
C ASP A 864 63.79 -2.57 -13.00
N THR A 865 64.54 -1.53 -13.33
CA THR A 865 64.74 -0.40 -12.46
C THR A 865 63.64 0.65 -12.73
N THR A 866 62.75 0.88 -11.76
CA THR A 866 61.74 1.92 -11.80
C THR A 866 62.13 3.07 -10.85
N LEU A 867 61.75 4.29 -11.22
CA LEU A 867 61.99 5.46 -10.39
C LEU A 867 60.61 6.00 -9.97
N PRO A 868 60.15 5.79 -8.72
CA PRO A 868 58.88 6.29 -8.23
C PRO A 868 58.71 7.81 -8.34
N ASP A 869 59.80 8.58 -8.02
CA ASP A 869 59.85 10.02 -8.23
C ASP A 869 61.16 10.47 -8.94
N TRP A 870 61.16 10.35 -10.28
CA TRP A 870 62.34 10.75 -11.06
C TRP A 870 62.58 12.29 -10.98
N LYS A 871 61.53 13.13 -10.74
CA LYS A 871 61.63 14.56 -10.63
C LYS A 871 62.37 15.01 -9.37
N ALA A 872 62.19 14.28 -8.27
CA ALA A 872 62.93 14.50 -7.05
C ALA A 872 64.43 14.28 -7.26
N GLY A 873 64.77 13.40 -8.21
CA GLY A 873 66.15 13.10 -8.60
C GLY A 873 66.81 14.10 -9.56
N ASP A 874 66.08 14.95 -10.24
CA ASP A 874 66.59 16.03 -11.09
C ASP A 874 67.12 17.16 -10.23
N LEU A 875 68.26 16.95 -9.65
CA LEU A 875 68.91 17.92 -8.75
C LEU A 875 69.60 19.07 -9.52
N SER A 876 69.86 18.91 -10.77
CA SER A 876 70.43 19.92 -11.68
C SER A 876 69.35 20.86 -12.24
N GLY A 877 68.05 20.40 -12.25
CA GLY A 877 66.90 21.17 -12.76
C GLY A 877 66.84 21.27 -14.30
N ASN A 878 67.44 20.31 -14.98
CA ASN A 878 67.52 20.28 -16.44
C ASN A 878 66.45 19.41 -17.11
N ASN A 879 65.52 18.84 -16.35
CA ASN A 879 64.47 17.91 -16.75
C ASN A 879 64.96 16.59 -17.37
N GLN A 880 66.18 16.17 -17.00
CA GLN A 880 66.76 14.91 -17.35
C GLN A 880 67.49 14.33 -16.13
N LEU A 881 67.49 13.02 -16.02
CA LEU A 881 68.33 12.36 -15.03
C LEU A 881 69.65 11.94 -15.68
N ASP A 882 70.78 12.51 -15.18
CA ASP A 882 72.09 12.26 -15.72
C ASP A 882 73.20 12.09 -14.61
N THR A 883 74.43 11.97 -14.98
CA THR A 883 75.57 11.77 -14.06
C THR A 883 75.77 13.01 -13.15
N MET A 884 75.34 14.21 -13.57
CA MET A 884 75.36 15.42 -12.78
C MET A 884 74.48 15.31 -11.57
N ASP A 885 73.22 14.82 -11.78
CA ASP A 885 72.26 14.60 -10.72
C ASP A 885 72.74 13.58 -9.71
N LEU A 886 73.35 12.47 -10.18
CA LEU A 886 73.98 11.50 -9.33
C LEU A 886 75.11 12.11 -8.46
N CYS A 887 75.91 13.03 -9.04
CA CYS A 887 76.97 13.74 -8.32
C CYS A 887 76.35 14.67 -7.24
N LEU A 888 75.31 15.43 -7.58
CA LEU A 888 74.61 16.29 -6.69
C LEU A 888 73.91 15.50 -5.57
N LEU A 889 73.31 14.36 -5.89
CA LEU A 889 72.66 13.46 -4.93
C LEU A 889 73.63 12.93 -3.90
N LYS A 890 74.80 12.41 -4.36
CA LYS A 890 75.89 11.94 -3.48
C LYS A 890 76.40 13.07 -2.57
N ARG A 891 76.48 14.30 -3.14
CA ARG A 891 76.91 15.46 -2.34
C ARG A 891 75.87 15.83 -1.30
N SER A 892 74.61 15.90 -1.66
CA SER A 892 73.53 16.19 -0.72
C SER A 892 73.42 15.18 0.43
N LEU A 893 73.72 13.91 0.13
CA LEU A 893 73.75 12.86 1.17
C LEU A 893 75.02 12.95 2.06
N ALA A 894 76.17 13.42 1.53
CA ALA A 894 77.38 13.60 2.27
C ALA A 894 77.45 14.87 3.14
N GLU A 895 76.63 15.84 2.83
CA GLU A 895 76.46 17.14 3.55
C GLU A 895 75.43 17.03 4.72
N ARG A 896 74.66 15.92 4.84
CA ARG A 896 73.80 15.58 5.96
C ARG A 896 74.60 14.82 7.02
#